data_066fbb4e47a7563431c64773b22ea7d8
#
_entry.id   066fbb4e47a7563431c64773b22ea7d8
#
_cell.length_a   1.000
_cell.length_b   1.000
_cell.length_c   1.000
_cell.angle_alpha   90.00
_cell.angle_beta   90.00
_cell.angle_gamma   90.00
#
_symmetry.space_group_name_H-M   'P 1'
#
loop_
_entity.id
_entity.type
_entity.pdbx_description
1 polymer ?
#
loop_
_entity_poly.entity_id
_entity_poly.type
_entity_poly.pdbx_seq_one_letter_code
_entity_poly.pdbx_strand_id
1 'polypeptide(L)'
;MTETINLTGQLKHYFGFSSFKGEQEAIIRNLLDGNDTFVLMPTGGGKSLCYQLPSLIMDGTAIVVSPLIALMKNQVDVINSLGEETGVAHYLNSSLNKAAIQQVHDDVHSGKTKLLYVAPESLNKEDNLEFFRSFKISFYAVDEAHCISEWGHDFRPEYRNIRPTISKIGDAPVIALTATATDKVRMDIKKSLGIMDAKEFKSSFNRPNLYYEVRQKTKDIDRQIIKFIKQHHGKSGIIYCISRKKVEELAAVLKANDIKAAPYHAGLDSATRSKTQDDFLMERIDVIVATIAFGMGIDKPDVRFVIHYDIPKSLEGYYQETGRAGRDGGEGMCIAFYAYKDLQKLEKFMESKPVAEQDIGKQLLQETAAYAESSVCRRRILLHYFGEEYTKDNCGNCDNCLHPKTQHEGKEQLLIVLKAIMAVKEAFRQDYVVDFIKGRATDDIVSHKHEQLEEFGAGEDMPSKVWNPVIRQGMIAGYIVKDVENYGLLKVTAAGRRYVKNPTDFTYVEDTDFSESAEDEMEDHGVSALDPTLYGMLQDLRKKTARKCNLPAYVIFQDVSLEQMATLYPVTVDELKNIQGVGVGKAKRYGKEFCQLIKTYCEENDIERPEELFVRTVAKDSMTKVKIIGFLDRRMPLDDIASTLNLEFEELLDEIDAIVYSGTKVNIDYFLEDVMDEDQVDDIYEYFRESETDSIDDAVDELGGDYEDNEIRLVRIKFLSEQAN
;
A
#
# COMPACT_ATOMS: atom_id res chain seq x y z
N MET A 1 54.38 12.00 2.33
CA MET A 1 53.42 12.81 1.58
C MET A 1 52.52 11.80 0.89
N THR A 2 51.37 11.52 1.43
CA THR A 2 50.34 10.70 0.78
C THR A 2 49.86 11.46 -0.45
N GLU A 3 50.13 10.95 -1.65
CA GLU A 3 49.59 11.54 -2.88
C GLU A 3 48.03 11.64 -2.69
N THR A 4 47.56 12.86 -2.84
CA THR A 4 46.11 13.09 -2.69
C THR A 4 45.39 12.40 -3.83
N ILE A 5 44.70 11.31 -3.55
CA ILE A 5 43.97 10.52 -4.53
C ILE A 5 42.99 11.43 -5.27
N ASN A 6 43.10 11.48 -6.59
CA ASN A 6 42.11 12.19 -7.44
C ASN A 6 40.81 11.43 -7.52
N LEU A 7 39.94 11.64 -6.54
CA LEU A 7 38.63 10.91 -6.43
C LEU A 7 37.70 11.19 -7.61
N THR A 8 37.70 12.42 -8.15
CA THR A 8 36.87 12.72 -9.34
C THR A 8 37.41 11.99 -10.57
N GLY A 9 38.70 11.81 -10.70
CA GLY A 9 39.28 10.98 -11.75
C GLY A 9 38.89 9.51 -11.62
N GLN A 10 38.92 8.97 -10.40
CA GLN A 10 38.50 7.58 -10.10
C GLN A 10 37.02 7.41 -10.35
N LEU A 11 36.18 8.37 -9.93
CA LEU A 11 34.73 8.34 -10.18
C LEU A 11 34.42 8.27 -11.68
N LYS A 12 35.12 9.08 -12.47
CA LYS A 12 34.96 9.09 -13.93
C LYS A 12 35.45 7.77 -14.55
N HIS A 13 36.56 7.24 -14.04
CA HIS A 13 37.15 5.99 -14.55
C HIS A 13 36.22 4.78 -14.31
N TYR A 14 35.75 4.58 -13.08
CA TYR A 14 34.95 3.39 -12.73
C TYR A 14 33.46 3.55 -13.06
N PHE A 15 32.86 4.73 -12.86
CA PHE A 15 31.41 4.92 -12.93
C PHE A 15 30.96 5.87 -14.06
N GLY A 16 31.88 6.50 -14.78
CA GLY A 16 31.57 7.42 -15.86
C GLY A 16 31.03 8.79 -15.40
N PHE A 17 30.87 9.03 -14.09
CA PHE A 17 30.36 10.30 -13.58
C PHE A 17 31.43 11.36 -13.50
N SER A 18 31.07 12.58 -13.87
CA SER A 18 31.99 13.72 -13.87
C SER A 18 32.09 14.48 -12.52
N SER A 19 31.14 14.26 -11.62
CA SER A 19 31.05 14.93 -10.32
C SER A 19 30.31 14.10 -9.29
N PHE A 20 30.67 14.29 -8.03
CA PHE A 20 29.94 13.72 -6.89
C PHE A 20 28.64 14.48 -6.60
N LYS A 21 27.67 13.80 -6.01
CA LYS A 21 26.41 14.40 -5.52
C LYS A 21 26.54 14.70 -4.02
N GLY A 22 26.18 15.92 -3.62
CA GLY A 22 26.18 16.32 -2.20
C GLY A 22 27.50 16.02 -1.49
N GLU A 23 27.44 15.29 -0.38
CA GLU A 23 28.61 14.99 0.47
C GLU A 23 29.35 13.68 0.12
N GLN A 24 29.03 13.03 -1.00
CA GLN A 24 29.64 11.73 -1.37
C GLN A 24 31.17 11.75 -1.32
N GLU A 25 31.80 12.79 -1.86
CA GLU A 25 33.26 12.90 -1.83
C GLU A 25 33.82 12.98 -0.41
N ALA A 26 33.20 13.77 0.46
CA ALA A 26 33.63 13.91 1.84
C ALA A 26 33.43 12.59 2.64
N ILE A 27 32.37 11.85 2.37
CA ILE A 27 32.11 10.52 2.94
C ILE A 27 33.21 9.54 2.53
N ILE A 28 33.51 9.49 1.23
CA ILE A 28 34.52 8.58 0.67
C ILE A 28 35.90 8.91 1.23
N ARG A 29 36.29 10.21 1.30
CA ARG A 29 37.57 10.62 1.90
C ARG A 29 37.68 10.20 3.35
N ASN A 30 36.64 10.42 4.15
CA ASN A 30 36.64 10.03 5.57
C ASN A 30 36.88 8.51 5.76
N LEU A 31 36.28 7.68 4.89
CA LEU A 31 36.48 6.23 4.91
C LEU A 31 37.88 5.84 4.44
N LEU A 32 38.41 6.48 3.38
CA LEU A 32 39.76 6.26 2.90
C LEU A 32 40.84 6.65 3.93
N ASP A 33 40.54 7.66 4.76
CA ASP A 33 41.40 8.08 5.88
C ASP A 33 41.36 7.08 7.06
N GLY A 34 40.59 5.99 6.97
CA GLY A 34 40.51 4.94 7.96
C GLY A 34 39.55 5.24 9.12
N ASN A 35 38.61 6.18 8.96
CA ASN A 35 37.68 6.59 10.01
C ASN A 35 36.34 5.90 9.87
N ASP A 36 35.73 5.55 11.02
CA ASP A 36 34.33 5.12 11.07
C ASP A 36 33.41 6.24 10.55
N THR A 37 32.38 5.84 9.81
CA THR A 37 31.52 6.74 9.08
C THR A 37 30.05 6.37 9.26
N PHE A 38 29.21 7.33 9.59
CA PHE A 38 27.76 7.16 9.61
C PHE A 38 27.10 8.00 8.53
N VAL A 39 26.32 7.38 7.64
CA VAL A 39 25.70 8.04 6.49
C VAL A 39 24.19 7.94 6.56
N LEU A 40 23.53 9.06 6.69
CA LEU A 40 22.09 9.21 6.59
C LEU A 40 21.76 9.94 5.29
N MET A 41 21.32 9.19 4.28
CA MET A 41 21.12 9.73 2.93
C MET A 41 19.85 9.12 2.33
N PRO A 42 18.92 9.93 1.78
CA PRO A 42 17.66 9.45 1.25
C PRO A 42 17.83 8.42 0.13
N THR A 43 16.77 7.66 -0.15
CA THR A 43 16.73 6.75 -1.31
C THR A 43 16.95 7.56 -2.60
N GLY A 44 17.77 7.03 -3.51
CA GLY A 44 18.17 7.76 -4.74
C GLY A 44 19.31 8.76 -4.53
N GLY A 45 19.81 8.98 -3.30
CA GLY A 45 20.94 9.83 -3.00
C GLY A 45 22.31 9.29 -3.43
N GLY A 46 22.38 8.01 -3.86
CA GLY A 46 23.61 7.36 -4.29
C GLY A 46 24.45 6.80 -3.13
N LYS A 47 23.81 6.26 -2.08
CA LYS A 47 24.47 5.61 -0.93
C LYS A 47 25.51 4.56 -1.33
N SER A 48 25.16 3.70 -2.29
CA SER A 48 26.01 2.59 -2.70
C SER A 48 27.39 3.06 -3.20
N LEU A 49 27.46 4.19 -3.90
CA LEU A 49 28.71 4.77 -4.38
C LEU A 49 29.67 5.08 -3.24
N CYS A 50 29.15 5.46 -2.06
CA CYS A 50 29.97 5.82 -0.89
C CYS A 50 30.81 4.66 -0.34
N TYR A 51 30.44 3.40 -0.61
CA TYR A 51 31.27 2.23 -0.28
C TYR A 51 31.81 1.51 -1.51
N GLN A 52 31.16 1.59 -2.67
CA GLN A 52 31.62 0.95 -3.90
C GLN A 52 32.91 1.56 -4.43
N LEU A 53 32.97 2.91 -4.56
CA LEU A 53 34.18 3.56 -5.08
C LEU A 53 35.40 3.35 -4.17
N PRO A 54 35.33 3.56 -2.83
CA PRO A 54 36.48 3.30 -1.98
C PRO A 54 36.92 1.83 -2.00
N SER A 55 36.03 0.85 -2.14
CA SER A 55 36.41 -0.56 -2.23
C SER A 55 37.26 -0.87 -3.48
N LEU A 56 36.99 -0.19 -4.60
CA LEU A 56 37.77 -0.33 -5.84
C LEU A 56 39.16 0.30 -5.74
N ILE A 57 39.34 1.29 -4.85
CA ILE A 57 40.60 2.05 -4.68
C ILE A 57 41.48 1.41 -3.59
N MET A 58 40.86 0.92 -2.49
CA MET A 58 41.60 0.41 -1.35
C MET A 58 42.20 -0.97 -1.62
N ASP A 59 43.29 -1.27 -0.90
CA ASP A 59 43.88 -2.60 -0.90
C ASP A 59 43.07 -3.52 0.05
N GLY A 60 42.80 -4.74 -0.43
CA GLY A 60 41.96 -5.73 0.25
C GLY A 60 40.55 -5.82 -0.33
N THR A 61 39.67 -6.52 0.39
CA THR A 61 38.28 -6.74 0.03
C THR A 61 37.36 -6.10 1.07
N ALA A 62 36.39 -5.29 0.64
CA ALA A 62 35.35 -4.75 1.51
C ALA A 62 34.26 -5.81 1.76
N ILE A 63 33.86 -5.98 3.01
CA ILE A 63 32.70 -6.81 3.38
C ILE A 63 31.48 -5.92 3.49
N VAL A 64 30.47 -6.16 2.66
CA VAL A 64 29.21 -5.40 2.64
C VAL A 64 28.10 -6.26 3.22
N VAL A 65 27.64 -5.92 4.42
CA VAL A 65 26.49 -6.60 5.04
C VAL A 65 25.20 -5.99 4.51
N SER A 66 24.36 -6.81 3.87
CA SER A 66 23.12 -6.38 3.25
C SER A 66 21.98 -7.37 3.57
N PRO A 67 20.72 -6.87 3.75
CA PRO A 67 19.65 -7.71 4.28
C PRO A 67 18.97 -8.61 3.25
N LEU A 68 19.18 -8.39 1.95
CA LEU A 68 18.41 -9.04 0.89
C LEU A 68 19.27 -9.61 -0.23
N ILE A 69 19.05 -10.90 -0.52
CA ILE A 69 19.75 -11.64 -1.58
C ILE A 69 19.57 -10.98 -2.97
N ALA A 70 18.35 -10.53 -3.28
CA ALA A 70 18.07 -9.88 -4.57
C ALA A 70 18.81 -8.54 -4.73
N LEU A 71 18.93 -7.76 -3.64
CA LEU A 71 19.71 -6.52 -3.64
C LEU A 71 21.19 -6.79 -3.87
N MET A 72 21.75 -7.77 -3.15
CA MET A 72 23.17 -8.18 -3.31
C MET A 72 23.45 -8.58 -4.76
N LYS A 73 22.60 -9.41 -5.36
CA LYS A 73 22.76 -9.84 -6.76
C LYS A 73 22.78 -8.64 -7.71
N ASN A 74 21.80 -7.73 -7.60
CA ASN A 74 21.75 -6.56 -8.46
C ASN A 74 22.99 -5.67 -8.32
N GLN A 75 23.47 -5.45 -7.08
CA GLN A 75 24.67 -4.65 -6.84
C GLN A 75 25.92 -5.31 -7.43
N VAL A 76 26.05 -6.64 -7.28
CA VAL A 76 27.16 -7.41 -7.86
C VAL A 76 27.11 -7.37 -9.39
N ASP A 77 25.94 -7.56 -10.00
CA ASP A 77 25.77 -7.52 -11.45
C ASP A 77 26.16 -6.13 -12.01
N VAL A 78 25.73 -5.05 -11.34
CA VAL A 78 26.10 -3.68 -11.72
C VAL A 78 27.62 -3.48 -11.66
N ILE A 79 28.30 -3.84 -10.55
CA ILE A 79 29.73 -3.63 -10.41
C ILE A 79 30.51 -4.45 -11.44
N ASN A 80 30.14 -5.72 -11.66
CA ASN A 80 30.80 -6.58 -12.64
C ASN A 80 30.54 -6.14 -14.10
N SER A 81 29.52 -5.30 -14.35
CA SER A 81 29.24 -4.73 -15.68
C SER A 81 30.02 -3.44 -15.99
N LEU A 82 30.65 -2.83 -14.98
CA LEU A 82 31.40 -1.56 -15.15
C LEU A 82 32.77 -1.73 -15.83
N GLY A 83 33.32 -2.91 -15.84
CA GLY A 83 34.63 -3.21 -16.40
C GLY A 83 34.65 -4.45 -17.30
N GLU A 84 35.80 -4.76 -17.92
CA GLU A 84 35.99 -5.98 -18.72
C GLU A 84 36.20 -7.23 -17.84
N GLU A 85 36.56 -7.06 -16.56
CA GLU A 85 36.84 -8.15 -15.64
C GLU A 85 35.58 -8.53 -14.84
N THR A 86 35.20 -9.80 -14.90
CA THR A 86 34.18 -10.40 -14.05
C THR A 86 34.79 -10.88 -12.73
N GLY A 87 34.02 -10.82 -11.61
CA GLY A 87 34.48 -11.29 -10.29
C GLY A 87 35.12 -10.22 -9.40
N VAL A 88 35.01 -8.95 -9.80
CA VAL A 88 35.36 -7.79 -8.95
C VAL A 88 34.42 -7.67 -7.74
N ALA A 89 33.17 -8.07 -7.91
CA ALA A 89 32.21 -8.18 -6.82
C ALA A 89 31.59 -9.59 -6.79
N HIS A 90 31.39 -10.10 -5.58
CA HIS A 90 30.70 -11.35 -5.31
C HIS A 90 29.69 -11.19 -4.18
N TYR A 91 28.79 -12.16 -4.06
CA TYR A 91 27.94 -12.31 -2.87
C TYR A 91 28.11 -13.70 -2.26
N LEU A 92 27.95 -13.79 -0.93
CA LEU A 92 27.99 -15.04 -0.17
C LEU A 92 26.70 -15.18 0.63
N ASN A 93 25.84 -16.11 0.20
CA ASN A 93 24.55 -16.39 0.84
C ASN A 93 24.15 -17.85 0.67
N SER A 94 22.99 -18.24 1.23
CA SER A 94 22.51 -19.63 1.24
C SER A 94 22.04 -20.15 -0.13
N SER A 95 21.98 -19.33 -1.17
CA SER A 95 21.53 -19.75 -2.50
C SER A 95 22.65 -20.28 -3.39
N LEU A 96 23.92 -20.10 -2.99
CA LEU A 96 25.07 -20.55 -3.76
C LEU A 96 25.33 -22.05 -3.62
N ASN A 97 25.69 -22.69 -4.73
CA ASN A 97 26.21 -24.06 -4.72
C ASN A 97 27.69 -24.09 -4.35
N LYS A 98 28.23 -25.28 -4.05
CA LYS A 98 29.62 -25.46 -3.62
C LYS A 98 30.65 -24.93 -4.63
N ALA A 99 30.40 -25.11 -5.92
CA ALA A 99 31.33 -24.65 -6.96
C ALA A 99 31.40 -23.12 -7.00
N ALA A 100 30.24 -22.44 -6.89
CA ALA A 100 30.19 -20.99 -6.81
C ALA A 100 30.84 -20.42 -5.56
N ILE A 101 30.70 -21.10 -4.39
CA ILE A 101 31.40 -20.72 -3.15
C ILE A 101 32.92 -20.84 -3.34
N GLN A 102 33.39 -21.93 -3.95
CA GLN A 102 34.81 -22.10 -4.23
C GLN A 102 35.37 -21.01 -5.14
N GLN A 103 34.63 -20.64 -6.19
CA GLN A 103 35.01 -19.54 -7.08
C GLN A 103 35.14 -18.20 -6.32
N VAL A 104 34.20 -17.92 -5.41
CA VAL A 104 34.29 -16.73 -4.53
C VAL A 104 35.56 -16.76 -3.70
N HIS A 105 35.90 -17.89 -3.09
CA HIS A 105 37.10 -18.04 -2.28
C HIS A 105 38.37 -17.80 -3.13
N ASP A 106 38.44 -18.37 -4.32
CA ASP A 106 39.60 -18.27 -5.20
C ASP A 106 39.80 -16.82 -5.68
N ASP A 107 38.71 -16.14 -6.08
CA ASP A 107 38.75 -14.75 -6.54
C ASP A 107 39.10 -13.76 -5.40
N VAL A 108 38.67 -14.02 -4.17
CA VAL A 108 39.04 -13.22 -2.99
C VAL A 108 40.52 -13.41 -2.65
N HIS A 109 41.01 -14.64 -2.60
CA HIS A 109 42.42 -14.92 -2.28
C HIS A 109 43.38 -14.42 -3.35
N SER A 110 42.94 -14.40 -4.62
CA SER A 110 43.75 -13.80 -5.69
C SER A 110 43.82 -12.27 -5.65
N GLY A 111 43.00 -11.62 -4.78
CA GLY A 111 42.89 -10.17 -4.69
C GLY A 111 42.04 -9.50 -5.79
N LYS A 112 41.38 -10.32 -6.62
CA LYS A 112 40.52 -9.88 -7.69
C LYS A 112 39.20 -9.28 -7.15
N THR A 113 38.61 -9.90 -6.11
CA THR A 113 37.37 -9.44 -5.48
C THR A 113 37.63 -8.24 -4.59
N LYS A 114 36.99 -7.11 -4.90
CA LYS A 114 37.05 -5.87 -4.14
C LYS A 114 35.84 -5.67 -3.22
N LEU A 115 34.69 -6.24 -3.60
CA LEU A 115 33.46 -6.20 -2.80
C LEU A 115 32.90 -7.60 -2.60
N LEU A 116 32.69 -7.96 -1.34
CA LEU A 116 32.02 -9.21 -0.97
C LEU A 116 30.75 -8.89 -0.18
N TYR A 117 29.58 -9.06 -0.82
CA TYR A 117 28.29 -8.90 -0.19
C TYR A 117 27.94 -10.15 0.63
N VAL A 118 27.53 -9.95 1.88
CA VAL A 118 27.26 -11.05 2.82
C VAL A 118 25.91 -10.80 3.51
N ALA A 119 25.08 -11.83 3.57
CA ALA A 119 23.88 -11.80 4.39
C ALA A 119 24.26 -11.85 5.89
N PRO A 120 23.56 -11.15 6.78
CA PRO A 120 23.89 -11.12 8.22
C PRO A 120 23.90 -12.51 8.85
N GLU A 121 23.00 -13.42 8.41
CA GLU A 121 22.98 -14.82 8.87
C GLU A 121 24.20 -15.62 8.42
N SER A 122 24.78 -15.24 7.28
CA SER A 122 25.99 -15.90 6.74
C SER A 122 27.26 -15.36 7.37
N LEU A 123 27.23 -14.13 7.88
CA LEU A 123 28.40 -13.50 8.50
C LEU A 123 28.87 -14.25 9.76
N ASN A 124 27.96 -14.87 10.52
CA ASN A 124 28.22 -15.54 11.79
C ASN A 124 28.53 -17.02 11.66
N LYS A 125 28.53 -17.63 10.46
CA LYS A 125 28.82 -19.04 10.28
C LYS A 125 30.30 -19.32 10.49
N GLU A 126 30.66 -20.38 11.25
CA GLU A 126 32.03 -20.69 11.62
C GLU A 126 32.96 -20.83 10.39
N ASP A 127 32.50 -21.56 9.37
CA ASP A 127 33.25 -21.73 8.11
C ASP A 127 33.55 -20.39 7.42
N ASN A 128 32.61 -19.46 7.49
CA ASN A 128 32.79 -18.15 6.91
C ASN A 128 33.71 -17.25 7.75
N LEU A 129 33.69 -17.40 9.10
CA LEU A 129 34.62 -16.67 9.97
C LEU A 129 36.09 -17.03 9.69
N GLU A 130 36.39 -18.30 9.46
CA GLU A 130 37.76 -18.76 9.07
C GLU A 130 38.12 -18.15 7.70
N PHE A 131 37.21 -18.18 6.76
CA PHE A 131 37.42 -17.58 5.44
C PHE A 131 37.69 -16.07 5.54
N PHE A 132 36.87 -15.30 6.29
CA PHE A 132 37.06 -13.86 6.43
C PHE A 132 38.38 -13.47 7.12
N ARG A 133 38.94 -14.33 7.99
CA ARG A 133 40.25 -14.11 8.60
C ARG A 133 41.42 -14.37 7.66
N SER A 134 41.18 -15.07 6.53
CA SER A 134 42.22 -15.50 5.62
C SER A 134 42.69 -14.45 4.61
N PHE A 135 42.04 -13.30 4.54
CA PHE A 135 42.38 -12.21 3.61
C PHE A 135 42.31 -10.83 4.28
N LYS A 136 42.88 -9.83 3.63
CA LYS A 136 42.86 -8.45 4.11
C LYS A 136 41.51 -7.81 3.86
N ILE A 137 40.86 -7.38 4.93
CA ILE A 137 39.60 -6.60 4.85
C ILE A 137 39.98 -5.12 4.77
N SER A 138 39.44 -4.42 3.76
CA SER A 138 39.63 -2.98 3.60
C SER A 138 38.75 -2.17 4.55
N PHE A 139 37.45 -2.52 4.66
CA PHE A 139 36.49 -1.95 5.60
C PHE A 139 35.22 -2.82 5.63
N TYR A 140 34.35 -2.56 6.60
CA TYR A 140 32.99 -3.12 6.67
C TYR A 140 31.97 -2.08 6.29
N ALA A 141 31.06 -2.38 5.35
CA ALA A 141 29.91 -1.58 5.05
C ALA A 141 28.65 -2.27 5.60
N VAL A 142 27.87 -1.57 6.39
CA VAL A 142 26.58 -2.02 6.90
C VAL A 142 25.49 -1.26 6.17
N ASP A 143 24.95 -1.87 5.12
CA ASP A 143 23.87 -1.30 4.34
C ASP A 143 22.52 -1.55 5.04
N GLU A 144 21.57 -0.65 4.82
CA GLU A 144 20.27 -0.63 5.51
C GLU A 144 20.43 -0.77 7.05
N ALA A 145 21.38 -0.01 7.62
CA ALA A 145 21.77 -0.11 9.02
C ALA A 145 20.60 0.10 10.01
N HIS A 146 19.47 0.68 9.58
CA HIS A 146 18.26 0.80 10.39
C HIS A 146 17.70 -0.56 10.83
N CYS A 147 18.04 -1.64 10.12
CA CYS A 147 17.66 -3.01 10.51
C CYS A 147 18.23 -3.44 11.88
N ILE A 148 19.24 -2.75 12.42
CA ILE A 148 19.79 -3.00 13.75
C ILE A 148 18.81 -2.65 14.86
N SER A 149 17.97 -1.64 14.64
CA SER A 149 17.17 -1.02 15.69
C SER A 149 15.77 -1.62 15.80
N GLU A 150 15.38 -2.00 17.01
CA GLU A 150 14.00 -2.43 17.33
C GLU A 150 12.97 -1.29 17.11
N TRP A 151 13.44 -0.07 17.09
CA TRP A 151 12.65 1.13 16.80
C TRP A 151 12.58 1.44 15.31
N GLY A 152 13.33 0.70 14.48
CA GLY A 152 13.29 0.79 13.03
C GLY A 152 12.08 0.04 12.46
N HIS A 153 11.65 0.42 11.29
CA HIS A 153 10.48 -0.17 10.61
C HIS A 153 10.72 -1.59 10.06
N ASP A 154 11.98 -2.04 9.93
CA ASP A 154 12.39 -3.39 9.47
C ASP A 154 13.49 -3.96 10.37
N PHE A 155 13.16 -4.16 11.65
CA PHE A 155 14.09 -4.76 12.60
C PHE A 155 14.45 -6.19 12.23
N ARG A 156 15.77 -6.50 12.28
CA ARG A 156 16.33 -7.84 12.03
C ARG A 156 17.31 -8.21 13.13
N PRO A 157 16.96 -9.19 13.99
CA PRO A 157 17.80 -9.58 15.13
C PRO A 157 19.25 -9.95 14.75
N GLU A 158 19.45 -10.49 13.54
CA GLU A 158 20.76 -10.91 13.03
C GLU A 158 21.73 -9.71 12.90
N TYR A 159 21.21 -8.52 12.63
CA TYR A 159 22.02 -7.30 12.55
C TYR A 159 22.66 -6.90 13.89
N ARG A 160 22.09 -7.29 15.04
CA ARG A 160 22.67 -7.08 16.37
C ARG A 160 23.98 -7.85 16.55
N ASN A 161 24.20 -8.90 15.77
CA ASN A 161 25.39 -9.73 15.85
C ASN A 161 26.56 -9.22 14.99
N ILE A 162 26.39 -8.17 14.19
CA ILE A 162 27.42 -7.67 13.26
C ILE A 162 28.67 -7.23 14.04
N ARG A 163 28.57 -6.38 15.06
CA ARG A 163 29.74 -5.91 15.82
C ARG A 163 30.47 -7.02 16.56
N PRO A 164 29.79 -7.91 17.31
CA PRO A 164 30.45 -9.10 17.90
C PRO A 164 31.18 -9.96 16.87
N THR A 165 30.68 -10.07 15.65
CA THR A 165 31.28 -10.82 14.57
C THR A 165 32.48 -10.12 13.98
N ILE A 166 32.40 -8.81 13.71
CA ILE A 166 33.56 -8.01 13.28
C ILE A 166 34.74 -8.18 14.27
N SER A 167 34.47 -8.11 15.56
CA SER A 167 35.49 -8.29 16.59
C SER A 167 36.17 -9.68 16.57
N LYS A 168 35.50 -10.72 16.04
CA LYS A 168 36.06 -12.05 15.84
C LYS A 168 36.88 -12.19 14.55
N ILE A 169 36.55 -11.43 13.51
CA ILE A 169 37.19 -11.49 12.20
C ILE A 169 38.47 -10.64 12.20
N GLY A 170 38.37 -9.36 12.53
CA GLY A 170 39.49 -8.41 12.56
C GLY A 170 38.99 -6.98 12.45
N ASP A 171 39.71 -6.03 13.05
CA ASP A 171 39.37 -4.63 13.05
C ASP A 171 39.66 -3.96 11.69
N ALA A 172 38.66 -3.26 11.18
CA ALA A 172 38.75 -2.38 10.02
C ALA A 172 37.68 -1.28 10.16
N PRO A 173 37.81 -0.17 9.44
CA PRO A 173 36.82 0.91 9.49
C PRO A 173 35.41 0.43 9.16
N VAL A 174 34.41 1.02 9.80
CA VAL A 174 32.99 0.69 9.57
C VAL A 174 32.28 1.88 8.95
N ILE A 175 31.60 1.66 7.83
CA ILE A 175 30.67 2.61 7.27
C ILE A 175 29.25 2.07 7.41
N ALA A 176 28.38 2.75 8.17
CA ALA A 176 26.99 2.43 8.34
C ALA A 176 26.12 3.37 7.49
N LEU A 177 25.26 2.80 6.64
CA LEU A 177 24.44 3.59 5.71
C LEU A 177 22.96 3.24 5.89
N THR A 178 22.11 4.26 5.89
CA THR A 178 20.67 4.08 5.87
C THR A 178 19.96 5.24 5.17
N ALA A 179 18.77 4.97 4.65
CA ALA A 179 17.92 6.00 4.06
C ALA A 179 16.99 6.65 5.09
N THR A 180 16.66 5.95 6.16
CA THR A 180 15.63 6.32 7.13
C THR A 180 16.13 6.03 8.54
N ALA A 181 16.32 7.05 9.34
CA ALA A 181 16.61 6.89 10.76
C ALA A 181 16.20 8.17 11.52
N THR A 182 15.33 8.02 12.49
CA THR A 182 15.08 9.03 13.51
C THR A 182 16.32 9.15 14.42
N ASP A 183 16.40 10.20 15.23
CA ASP A 183 17.52 10.39 16.14
C ASP A 183 17.75 9.19 17.07
N LYS A 184 16.65 8.56 17.52
CA LYS A 184 16.69 7.37 18.36
C LYS A 184 17.28 6.17 17.62
N VAL A 185 16.81 5.90 16.40
CA VAL A 185 17.32 4.82 15.55
C VAL A 185 18.80 5.05 15.23
N ARG A 186 19.21 6.29 14.94
CA ARG A 186 20.61 6.68 14.68
C ARG A 186 21.52 6.36 15.87
N MET A 187 21.12 6.76 17.08
CA MET A 187 21.89 6.49 18.30
C MET A 187 21.99 4.99 18.57
N ASP A 188 20.92 4.22 18.35
CA ASP A 188 20.92 2.77 18.55
C ASP A 188 21.84 2.06 17.54
N ILE A 189 21.85 2.49 16.27
CA ILE A 189 22.79 2.00 15.24
C ILE A 189 24.23 2.21 15.68
N LYS A 190 24.59 3.46 16.04
CA LYS A 190 25.95 3.81 16.44
C LYS A 190 26.42 3.03 17.65
N LYS A 191 25.54 2.89 18.66
CA LYS A 191 25.81 2.11 19.86
C LYS A 191 26.00 0.61 19.55
N SER A 192 25.12 0.04 18.76
CA SER A 192 25.15 -1.40 18.43
C SER A 192 26.34 -1.78 17.55
N LEU A 193 26.78 -0.90 16.67
CA LEU A 193 27.98 -1.09 15.86
C LEU A 193 29.28 -0.67 16.56
N GLY A 194 29.21 -0.03 17.74
CA GLY A 194 30.39 0.45 18.47
C GLY A 194 31.12 1.60 17.78
N ILE A 195 30.40 2.44 17.02
CA ILE A 195 30.94 3.56 16.24
C ILE A 195 30.42 4.91 16.77
N MET A 196 30.39 5.08 18.08
CA MET A 196 29.83 6.31 18.71
C MET A 196 30.54 7.57 18.25
N ASP A 197 31.83 7.51 17.97
CA ASP A 197 32.69 8.64 17.53
C ASP A 197 32.72 8.78 16.00
N ALA A 198 31.97 7.96 15.25
CA ALA A 198 31.92 8.02 13.81
C ALA A 198 31.47 9.40 13.32
N LYS A 199 32.15 9.91 12.29
CA LYS A 199 31.74 11.14 11.62
C LYS A 199 30.41 10.93 10.93
N GLU A 200 29.45 11.82 11.23
CA GLU A 200 28.11 11.78 10.67
C GLU A 200 27.99 12.66 9.45
N PHE A 201 27.40 12.09 8.40
CA PHE A 201 27.02 12.81 7.19
C PHE A 201 25.52 12.68 7.00
N LYS A 202 24.80 13.79 7.03
CA LYS A 202 23.33 13.83 6.95
C LYS A 202 22.89 14.64 5.75
N SER A 203 22.37 13.98 4.73
CA SER A 203 21.73 14.65 3.60
C SER A 203 20.27 14.98 3.95
N SER A 204 19.74 16.03 3.33
CA SER A 204 18.33 16.40 3.49
C SER A 204 17.40 15.28 3.02
N PHE A 205 16.33 15.05 3.78
CA PHE A 205 15.24 14.16 3.40
C PHE A 205 14.31 14.78 2.36
N ASN A 206 14.50 16.05 2.02
CA ASN A 206 13.62 16.72 1.08
C ASN A 206 13.80 16.19 -0.34
N ARG A 207 12.70 15.75 -0.93
CA ARG A 207 12.58 15.32 -2.32
C ARG A 207 11.66 16.30 -3.06
N PRO A 208 12.17 17.46 -3.54
CA PRO A 208 11.34 18.51 -4.13
C PRO A 208 10.61 18.06 -5.39
N ASN A 209 11.12 17.07 -6.09
CA ASN A 209 10.55 16.51 -7.31
C ASN A 209 9.36 15.55 -7.06
N LEU A 210 9.04 15.22 -5.80
CA LEU A 210 7.92 14.34 -5.48
C LEU A 210 6.69 15.15 -5.09
N TYR A 211 5.56 14.87 -5.73
CA TYR A 211 4.24 15.33 -5.32
C TYR A 211 3.65 14.35 -4.31
N TYR A 212 3.04 14.86 -3.24
CA TYR A 212 2.39 14.03 -2.21
C TYR A 212 0.91 14.37 -2.11
N GLU A 213 0.08 13.32 -2.10
CA GLU A 213 -1.37 13.44 -2.00
C GLU A 213 -1.95 12.30 -1.14
N VAL A 214 -2.94 12.62 -0.31
CA VAL A 214 -3.76 11.63 0.41
C VAL A 214 -5.21 11.77 -0.02
N ARG A 215 -5.79 10.68 -0.50
CA ARG A 215 -7.18 10.57 -0.96
C ARG A 215 -8.00 9.71 -0.02
N GLN A 216 -9.28 10.02 0.08
CA GLN A 216 -10.22 9.15 0.76
C GLN A 216 -10.35 7.81 0.02
N LYS A 217 -10.33 6.72 0.77
CA LYS A 217 -10.53 5.38 0.23
C LYS A 217 -12.01 5.07 0.15
N THR A 218 -12.57 5.11 -1.05
CA THR A 218 -13.96 4.83 -1.35
C THR A 218 -14.13 3.43 -1.99
N LYS A 219 -15.38 3.02 -2.23
CA LYS A 219 -15.68 1.77 -2.98
C LYS A 219 -15.12 1.81 -4.42
N ASP A 220 -14.93 3.00 -5.00
CA ASP A 220 -14.47 3.23 -6.37
C ASP A 220 -12.94 3.37 -6.52
N ILE A 221 -12.16 2.99 -5.50
CA ILE A 221 -10.70 3.14 -5.52
C ILE A 221 -10.04 2.48 -6.75
N ASP A 222 -10.48 1.28 -7.14
CA ASP A 222 -9.92 0.57 -8.30
C ASP A 222 -10.15 1.39 -9.59
N ARG A 223 -11.32 2.00 -9.72
CA ARG A 223 -11.66 2.90 -10.85
C ARG A 223 -10.80 4.17 -10.85
N GLN A 224 -10.61 4.79 -9.68
CA GLN A 224 -9.74 5.97 -9.56
C GLN A 224 -8.30 5.65 -9.97
N ILE A 225 -7.77 4.50 -9.55
CA ILE A 225 -6.42 4.04 -9.89
C ILE A 225 -6.31 3.80 -11.41
N ILE A 226 -7.28 3.12 -12.02
CA ILE A 226 -7.28 2.87 -13.46
C ILE A 226 -7.33 4.18 -14.25
N LYS A 227 -8.22 5.11 -13.88
CA LYS A 227 -8.29 6.44 -14.48
C LYS A 227 -6.95 7.17 -14.39
N PHE A 228 -6.34 7.16 -13.22
CA PHE A 228 -5.04 7.78 -13.00
C PHE A 228 -3.96 7.17 -13.91
N ILE A 229 -3.86 5.83 -13.99
CA ILE A 229 -2.85 5.16 -14.82
C ILE A 229 -3.08 5.45 -16.30
N LYS A 230 -4.33 5.44 -16.77
CA LYS A 230 -4.67 5.77 -18.17
C LYS A 230 -4.28 7.21 -18.52
N GLN A 231 -4.44 8.18 -17.62
CA GLN A 231 -3.96 9.56 -17.80
C GLN A 231 -2.43 9.65 -17.81
N HIS A 232 -1.73 8.65 -17.26
CA HIS A 232 -0.27 8.56 -17.22
C HIS A 232 0.25 7.40 -18.08
N HIS A 233 -0.42 7.12 -19.21
CA HIS A 233 -0.08 6.01 -20.10
C HIS A 233 1.41 5.96 -20.45
N GLY A 234 2.00 4.76 -20.43
CA GLY A 234 3.42 4.53 -20.72
C GLY A 234 4.38 4.99 -19.61
N LYS A 235 3.86 5.38 -18.44
CA LYS A 235 4.69 5.72 -17.27
C LYS A 235 4.81 4.52 -16.34
N SER A 236 6.03 4.28 -15.83
CA SER A 236 6.28 3.22 -14.86
C SER A 236 5.76 3.59 -13.48
N GLY A 237 5.08 2.65 -12.82
CA GLY A 237 4.53 2.87 -11.48
C GLY A 237 4.50 1.65 -10.59
N ILE A 238 4.36 1.89 -9.29
CA ILE A 238 4.26 0.86 -8.26
C ILE A 238 3.00 1.11 -7.43
N ILE A 239 2.22 0.06 -7.17
CA ILE A 239 1.03 0.13 -6.31
C ILE A 239 1.24 -0.82 -5.13
N TYR A 240 1.21 -0.28 -3.91
CA TYR A 240 1.36 -1.06 -2.69
C TYR A 240 0.02 -1.44 -2.08
N CYS A 241 -0.15 -2.74 -1.79
CA CYS A 241 -1.30 -3.30 -1.07
C CYS A 241 -0.82 -4.10 0.14
N ILE A 242 -1.63 -4.16 1.22
CA ILE A 242 -1.30 -4.93 2.42
C ILE A 242 -1.38 -6.44 2.16
N SER A 243 -2.39 -6.92 1.43
CA SER A 243 -2.65 -8.35 1.27
C SER A 243 -2.23 -8.89 -0.09
N ARG A 244 -1.70 -10.14 -0.11
CA ARG A 244 -1.35 -10.86 -1.34
C ARG A 244 -2.55 -11.03 -2.25
N LYS A 245 -3.72 -11.36 -1.69
CA LYS A 245 -4.98 -11.51 -2.43
C LYS A 245 -5.34 -10.23 -3.20
N LYS A 246 -5.28 -9.05 -2.52
CA LYS A 246 -5.57 -7.77 -3.18
C LYS A 246 -4.56 -7.41 -4.27
N VAL A 247 -3.29 -7.78 -4.09
CA VAL A 247 -2.25 -7.63 -5.12
C VAL A 247 -2.61 -8.38 -6.40
N GLU A 248 -3.02 -9.65 -6.27
CA GLU A 248 -3.41 -10.49 -7.42
C GLU A 248 -4.69 -9.97 -8.07
N GLU A 249 -5.72 -9.65 -7.28
CA GLU A 249 -7.00 -9.10 -7.75
C GLU A 249 -6.80 -7.79 -8.53
N LEU A 250 -6.08 -6.83 -7.95
CA LEU A 250 -5.87 -5.53 -8.60
C LEU A 250 -5.01 -5.66 -9.86
N ALA A 251 -3.97 -6.49 -9.84
CA ALA A 251 -3.16 -6.74 -11.04
C ALA A 251 -4.00 -7.36 -12.17
N ALA A 252 -4.93 -8.26 -11.84
CA ALA A 252 -5.86 -8.84 -12.80
C ALA A 252 -6.82 -7.79 -13.37
N VAL A 253 -7.39 -6.93 -12.52
CA VAL A 253 -8.27 -5.81 -12.92
C VAL A 253 -7.52 -4.83 -13.84
N LEU A 254 -6.27 -4.47 -13.52
CA LEU A 254 -5.45 -3.59 -14.36
C LEU A 254 -5.20 -4.21 -15.74
N LYS A 255 -4.85 -5.51 -15.80
CA LYS A 255 -4.68 -6.24 -17.07
C LYS A 255 -5.95 -6.25 -17.91
N ALA A 256 -7.10 -6.49 -17.29
CA ALA A 256 -8.40 -6.47 -17.98
C ALA A 256 -8.73 -5.10 -18.58
N ASN A 257 -8.12 -4.02 -18.05
CA ASN A 257 -8.25 -2.66 -18.54
C ASN A 257 -7.10 -2.22 -19.47
N ASP A 258 -6.41 -3.18 -20.09
CA ASP A 258 -5.33 -2.98 -21.08
C ASP A 258 -4.09 -2.29 -20.47
N ILE A 259 -3.88 -2.37 -19.15
CA ILE A 259 -2.69 -1.89 -18.46
C ILE A 259 -1.71 -3.04 -18.30
N LYS A 260 -0.46 -2.85 -18.74
CA LYS A 260 0.62 -3.85 -18.58
C LYS A 260 1.05 -3.91 -17.11
N ALA A 261 0.29 -4.64 -16.29
CA ALA A 261 0.53 -4.79 -14.87
C ALA A 261 0.94 -6.22 -14.50
N ALA A 262 1.69 -6.38 -13.39
CA ALA A 262 1.99 -7.69 -12.82
C ALA A 262 1.94 -7.67 -11.29
N PRO A 263 1.53 -8.79 -10.65
CA PRO A 263 1.58 -8.94 -9.20
C PRO A 263 2.99 -9.27 -8.73
N TYR A 264 3.34 -8.80 -7.51
CA TYR A 264 4.60 -9.16 -6.85
C TYR A 264 4.42 -9.27 -5.35
N HIS A 265 4.64 -10.45 -4.79
CA HIS A 265 4.60 -10.70 -3.34
C HIS A 265 5.42 -11.94 -2.95
N ALA A 266 5.72 -12.10 -1.66
CA ALA A 266 6.56 -13.18 -1.15
C ALA A 266 5.96 -14.59 -1.36
N GLY A 267 4.66 -14.72 -1.65
CA GLY A 267 4.01 -15.99 -1.95
C GLY A 267 4.26 -16.53 -3.35
N LEU A 268 4.78 -15.70 -4.27
CA LEU A 268 5.19 -16.14 -5.61
C LEU A 268 6.52 -16.90 -5.53
N ASP A 269 6.71 -17.87 -6.45
CA ASP A 269 7.98 -18.56 -6.56
C ASP A 269 9.12 -17.62 -6.99
N SER A 270 10.35 -18.02 -6.72
CA SER A 270 11.54 -17.19 -6.98
C SER A 270 11.74 -16.85 -8.46
N ALA A 271 11.43 -17.79 -9.37
CA ALA A 271 11.58 -17.58 -10.80
C ALA A 271 10.58 -16.55 -11.32
N THR A 272 9.32 -16.65 -10.91
CA THR A 272 8.26 -15.68 -11.24
C THR A 272 8.61 -14.29 -10.71
N ARG A 273 9.11 -14.19 -9.46
CA ARG A 273 9.52 -12.90 -8.88
C ARG A 273 10.66 -12.26 -9.66
N SER A 274 11.70 -13.05 -9.98
CA SER A 274 12.85 -12.57 -10.76
C SER A 274 12.40 -12.10 -12.14
N LYS A 275 11.60 -12.89 -12.85
CA LYS A 275 11.06 -12.55 -14.16
C LYS A 275 10.21 -11.26 -14.14
N THR A 276 9.32 -11.12 -13.15
CA THR A 276 8.49 -9.91 -13.02
C THR A 276 9.35 -8.67 -12.78
N GLN A 277 10.40 -8.79 -11.98
CA GLN A 277 11.35 -7.71 -11.73
C GLN A 277 12.12 -7.33 -13.01
N ASP A 278 12.64 -8.32 -13.75
CA ASP A 278 13.35 -8.10 -15.02
C ASP A 278 12.41 -7.48 -16.06
N ASP A 279 11.17 -7.95 -16.15
CA ASP A 279 10.16 -7.41 -17.08
C ASP A 279 9.80 -5.95 -16.77
N PHE A 280 9.79 -5.56 -15.49
CA PHE A 280 9.59 -4.18 -15.06
C PHE A 280 10.79 -3.30 -15.38
N LEU A 281 12.00 -3.77 -15.14
CA LEU A 281 13.24 -3.05 -15.47
C LEU A 281 13.39 -2.86 -16.98
N MET A 282 12.99 -3.84 -17.77
CA MET A 282 13.05 -3.83 -19.26
C MET A 282 11.80 -3.21 -19.92
N GLU A 283 10.93 -2.54 -19.16
CA GLU A 283 9.73 -1.84 -19.64
C GLU A 283 8.71 -2.72 -20.38
N ARG A 284 8.73 -4.04 -20.12
CA ARG A 284 7.71 -4.97 -20.62
C ARG A 284 6.42 -4.88 -19.78
N ILE A 285 6.57 -4.44 -18.56
CA ILE A 285 5.50 -4.17 -17.58
C ILE A 285 5.63 -2.71 -17.16
N ASP A 286 4.51 -1.97 -17.23
CA ASP A 286 4.46 -0.56 -16.84
C ASP A 286 4.15 -0.39 -15.35
N VAL A 287 3.35 -1.30 -14.76
CA VAL A 287 2.87 -1.20 -13.38
C VAL A 287 3.12 -2.49 -12.60
N ILE A 288 3.74 -2.38 -11.45
CA ILE A 288 3.81 -3.46 -10.46
C ILE A 288 2.78 -3.22 -9.37
N VAL A 289 1.93 -4.21 -9.11
CA VAL A 289 1.07 -4.25 -7.91
C VAL A 289 1.74 -5.17 -6.91
N ALA A 290 2.07 -4.66 -5.72
CA ALA A 290 2.92 -5.40 -4.81
C ALA A 290 2.54 -5.27 -3.33
N THR A 291 2.98 -6.23 -2.53
CA THR A 291 3.15 -6.02 -1.09
C THR A 291 4.52 -5.37 -0.82
N ILE A 292 4.82 -5.05 0.45
CA ILE A 292 6.13 -4.54 0.87
C ILE A 292 7.31 -5.44 0.45
N ALA A 293 7.04 -6.67 -0.02
CA ALA A 293 8.06 -7.57 -0.57
C ALA A 293 8.72 -7.04 -1.86
N PHE A 294 8.01 -6.17 -2.62
CA PHE A 294 8.58 -5.40 -3.72
C PHE A 294 9.17 -4.11 -3.14
N GLY A 295 10.26 -4.25 -2.44
CA GLY A 295 10.81 -3.18 -1.65
C GLY A 295 12.31 -2.99 -1.90
N MET A 296 13.10 -3.25 -0.87
CA MET A 296 14.54 -3.08 -0.92
C MET A 296 15.15 -3.85 -2.10
N GLY A 297 16.02 -3.19 -2.88
CA GLY A 297 16.75 -3.83 -3.99
C GLY A 297 16.25 -3.53 -5.40
N ILE A 298 15.17 -2.77 -5.57
CA ILE A 298 14.69 -2.36 -6.88
C ILE A 298 15.21 -0.97 -7.20
N ASP A 299 16.02 -0.89 -8.24
CA ASP A 299 16.67 0.35 -8.67
C ASP A 299 16.27 0.72 -10.11
N LYS A 300 14.95 0.92 -10.33
CA LYS A 300 14.43 1.56 -11.55
C LYS A 300 14.38 3.07 -11.32
N PRO A 301 15.17 3.86 -12.07
CA PRO A 301 15.31 5.29 -11.79
C PRO A 301 14.08 6.12 -12.18
N ASP A 302 13.33 5.68 -13.17
CA ASP A 302 12.27 6.41 -13.87
C ASP A 302 10.86 5.99 -13.46
N VAL A 303 10.66 5.53 -12.23
CA VAL A 303 9.32 5.31 -11.66
C VAL A 303 8.63 6.67 -11.52
N ARG A 304 7.46 6.85 -12.14
CA ARG A 304 6.75 8.14 -12.17
C ARG A 304 5.64 8.25 -11.14
N PHE A 305 5.13 7.14 -10.64
CA PHE A 305 4.15 7.17 -9.56
C PHE A 305 4.30 6.00 -8.60
N VAL A 306 4.01 6.28 -7.35
CA VAL A 306 3.85 5.28 -6.29
C VAL A 306 2.48 5.51 -5.65
N ILE A 307 1.65 4.48 -5.70
CA ILE A 307 0.30 4.51 -5.12
C ILE A 307 0.24 3.56 -3.93
N HIS A 308 -0.22 4.03 -2.80
CA HIS A 308 -0.57 3.20 -1.67
C HIS A 308 -2.07 2.95 -1.69
N TYR A 309 -2.46 1.72 -2.08
CA TYR A 309 -3.85 1.27 -2.00
C TYR A 309 -4.33 1.20 -0.55
N ASP A 310 -3.43 0.78 0.32
CA ASP A 310 -3.57 0.77 1.76
C ASP A 310 -2.44 1.58 2.37
N ILE A 311 -2.74 2.36 3.41
CA ILE A 311 -1.72 3.16 4.09
C ILE A 311 -0.67 2.25 4.74
N PRO A 312 0.63 2.58 4.68
CA PRO A 312 1.68 1.77 5.29
C PRO A 312 1.67 1.84 6.81
N LYS A 313 2.39 0.91 7.45
CA LYS A 313 2.44 0.77 8.91
C LYS A 313 3.21 1.89 9.62
N SER A 314 4.06 2.62 8.90
CA SER A 314 4.90 3.68 9.45
C SER A 314 5.24 4.73 8.40
N LEU A 315 5.59 5.93 8.83
CA LEU A 315 6.05 7.00 7.95
C LEU A 315 7.44 6.71 7.34
N GLU A 316 8.29 5.95 8.02
CA GLU A 316 9.56 5.49 7.46
C GLU A 316 9.33 4.58 6.26
N GLY A 317 8.41 3.59 6.40
CA GLY A 317 8.01 2.72 5.30
C GLY A 317 7.42 3.53 4.15
N TYR A 318 6.51 4.44 4.44
CA TYR A 318 5.93 5.35 3.44
C TYR A 318 6.99 6.16 2.71
N TYR A 319 7.93 6.76 3.44
CA TYR A 319 9.02 7.53 2.85
C TYR A 319 9.95 6.67 1.98
N GLN A 320 10.28 5.46 2.44
CA GLN A 320 11.11 4.52 1.70
C GLN A 320 10.43 4.05 0.40
N GLU A 321 9.12 3.76 0.46
CA GLU A 321 8.32 3.30 -0.67
C GLU A 321 8.07 4.43 -1.68
N THR A 322 7.66 5.60 -1.23
CA THR A 322 7.52 6.80 -2.09
C THR A 322 8.84 7.27 -2.68
N GLY A 323 9.95 7.08 -1.95
CA GLY A 323 11.31 7.39 -2.39
C GLY A 323 11.78 6.61 -3.62
N ARG A 324 11.00 5.62 -4.09
CA ARG A 324 11.25 4.91 -5.36
C ARG A 324 10.90 5.74 -6.57
N ALA A 325 9.96 6.68 -6.43
CA ALA A 325 9.59 7.58 -7.51
C ALA A 325 10.71 8.61 -7.78
N GLY A 326 10.92 8.93 -9.05
CA GLY A 326 11.77 10.01 -9.50
C GLY A 326 13.22 9.97 -9.00
N ARG A 327 13.86 8.81 -8.96
CA ARG A 327 15.27 8.67 -8.54
C ARG A 327 16.25 9.35 -9.51
N ASP A 328 15.86 9.48 -10.76
CA ASP A 328 16.58 10.20 -11.81
C ASP A 328 16.47 11.72 -11.66
N GLY A 329 15.73 12.24 -10.68
CA GLY A 329 15.45 13.66 -10.48
C GLY A 329 14.22 14.15 -11.24
N GLY A 330 13.59 13.31 -12.07
CA GLY A 330 12.32 13.58 -12.73
C GLY A 330 11.16 13.65 -11.75
N GLU A 331 10.05 14.21 -12.18
CA GLU A 331 8.82 14.30 -11.37
C GLU A 331 8.29 12.91 -10.98
N GLY A 332 7.80 12.80 -9.76
CA GLY A 332 7.16 11.60 -9.24
C GLY A 332 5.91 11.94 -8.44
N MET A 333 4.86 11.15 -8.62
CA MET A 333 3.58 11.30 -7.90
C MET A 333 3.44 10.22 -6.82
N CYS A 334 3.16 10.63 -5.60
CA CYS A 334 2.98 9.75 -4.44
C CYS A 334 1.56 9.93 -3.92
N ILE A 335 0.69 8.96 -4.17
CA ILE A 335 -0.73 9.01 -3.79
C ILE A 335 -0.98 7.92 -2.75
N ALA A 336 -1.56 8.29 -1.61
CA ALA A 336 -1.99 7.34 -0.59
C ALA A 336 -3.51 7.38 -0.43
N PHE A 337 -4.15 6.21 -0.48
CA PHE A 337 -5.55 6.08 -0.13
C PHE A 337 -5.68 5.74 1.35
N TYR A 338 -6.54 6.46 2.05
CA TYR A 338 -6.72 6.33 3.48
C TYR A 338 -8.18 6.18 3.86
N ALA A 339 -8.45 5.23 4.76
CA ALA A 339 -9.69 5.09 5.50
C ALA A 339 -9.38 4.65 6.93
N TYR A 340 -10.14 5.13 7.90
CA TYR A 340 -9.95 4.76 9.32
C TYR A 340 -10.04 3.23 9.55
N LYS A 341 -10.88 2.53 8.79
CA LYS A 341 -10.97 1.05 8.83
C LYS A 341 -9.64 0.33 8.51
N ASP A 342 -8.73 0.97 7.77
CA ASP A 342 -7.43 0.36 7.47
C ASP A 342 -6.50 0.35 8.69
N LEU A 343 -6.58 1.36 9.55
CA LEU A 343 -5.85 1.36 10.83
C LEU A 343 -6.27 0.20 11.72
N GLN A 344 -7.58 -0.01 11.87
CA GLN A 344 -8.13 -1.12 12.67
C GLN A 344 -7.65 -2.50 12.17
N LYS A 345 -7.54 -2.67 10.84
CA LYS A 345 -6.98 -3.90 10.26
C LYS A 345 -5.50 -4.06 10.60
N LEU A 346 -4.73 -2.97 10.51
CA LEU A 346 -3.31 -2.98 10.83
C LEU A 346 -3.05 -3.24 12.32
N GLU A 347 -3.88 -2.70 13.20
CA GLU A 347 -3.83 -2.98 14.64
C GLU A 347 -4.08 -4.45 14.94
N LYS A 348 -5.09 -5.09 14.31
CA LYS A 348 -5.35 -6.53 14.45
C LYS A 348 -4.15 -7.40 14.05
N PHE A 349 -3.40 -7.02 13.02
CA PHE A 349 -2.17 -7.74 12.65
C PHE A 349 -1.06 -7.65 13.70
N MET A 350 -1.11 -6.68 14.60
CA MET A 350 -0.13 -6.53 15.67
C MET A 350 -0.51 -7.28 16.95
N GLU A 351 -1.77 -7.67 17.14
CA GLU A 351 -2.24 -8.37 18.35
C GLU A 351 -1.51 -9.69 18.62
N SER A 352 -0.99 -10.33 17.57
CA SER A 352 -0.20 -11.57 17.68
C SER A 352 1.27 -11.36 18.07
N LYS A 353 1.74 -10.11 18.18
CA LYS A 353 3.14 -9.78 18.49
C LYS A 353 3.37 -9.62 20.00
N PRO A 354 4.64 -9.66 20.46
CA PRO A 354 4.98 -9.31 21.84
C PRO A 354 4.49 -7.89 22.22
N VAL A 355 4.07 -7.70 23.47
CA VAL A 355 3.46 -6.44 23.94
C VAL A 355 4.32 -5.20 23.64
N ALA A 356 5.64 -5.28 23.82
CA ALA A 356 6.55 -4.19 23.51
C ALA A 356 6.54 -3.79 22.03
N GLU A 357 6.43 -4.77 21.13
CA GLU A 357 6.31 -4.52 19.68
C GLU A 357 4.93 -3.96 19.31
N GLN A 358 3.87 -4.37 20.04
CA GLN A 358 2.52 -3.81 19.84
C GLN A 358 2.48 -2.32 20.15
N ASP A 359 3.10 -1.90 21.26
CA ASP A 359 3.11 -0.49 21.69
C ASP A 359 3.85 0.40 20.68
N ILE A 360 5.02 -0.06 20.21
CA ILE A 360 5.78 0.63 19.16
C ILE A 360 4.95 0.70 17.88
N GLY A 361 4.36 -0.43 17.46
CA GLY A 361 3.56 -0.51 16.24
C GLY A 361 2.34 0.41 16.27
N LYS A 362 1.62 0.47 17.39
CA LYS A 362 0.49 1.41 17.58
C LYS A 362 0.94 2.87 17.46
N GLN A 363 2.08 3.21 18.06
CA GLN A 363 2.62 4.57 17.95
C GLN A 363 2.94 4.94 16.49
N LEU A 364 3.60 4.05 15.73
CA LEU A 364 3.92 4.28 14.32
C LEU A 364 2.65 4.42 13.46
N LEU A 365 1.60 3.64 13.74
CA LEU A 365 0.31 3.77 13.07
C LEU A 365 -0.38 5.09 13.37
N GLN A 366 -0.37 5.55 14.62
CA GLN A 366 -0.94 6.85 15.00
C GLN A 366 -0.22 8.00 14.27
N GLU A 367 1.10 7.93 14.11
CA GLU A 367 1.87 8.93 13.36
C GLU A 367 1.53 8.93 11.88
N THR A 368 1.29 7.75 11.31
CA THR A 368 0.88 7.60 9.90
C THR A 368 -0.55 8.11 9.69
N ALA A 369 -1.47 7.82 10.61
CA ALA A 369 -2.82 8.38 10.61
C ALA A 369 -2.79 9.91 10.72
N ALA A 370 -1.99 10.43 11.64
CA ALA A 370 -1.80 11.86 11.84
C ALA A 370 -1.28 12.56 10.58
N TYR A 371 -0.39 11.91 9.82
CA TYR A 371 0.05 12.40 8.52
C TYR A 371 -1.09 12.40 7.48
N ALA A 372 -1.86 11.30 7.41
CA ALA A 372 -2.94 11.16 6.45
C ALA A 372 -4.06 12.17 6.66
N GLU A 373 -4.49 12.37 7.90
CA GLU A 373 -5.59 13.25 8.29
C GLU A 373 -5.21 14.73 8.27
N SER A 374 -3.92 15.05 8.44
CA SER A 374 -3.45 16.41 8.54
C SER A 374 -3.71 17.24 7.29
N SER A 375 -4.12 18.48 7.49
CA SER A 375 -4.23 19.51 6.46
C SER A 375 -3.00 20.43 6.37
N VAL A 376 -1.94 20.15 7.14
CA VAL A 376 -0.65 20.83 7.04
C VAL A 376 0.12 20.31 5.84
N CYS A 377 1.04 21.10 5.29
CA CYS A 377 1.92 20.69 4.19
C CYS A 377 2.51 19.29 4.42
N ARG A 378 2.22 18.34 3.51
CA ARG A 378 2.68 16.93 3.60
C ARG A 378 4.18 16.82 3.75
N ARG A 379 4.91 17.62 2.99
CA ARG A 379 6.38 17.69 3.03
C ARG A 379 6.90 18.17 4.38
N ARG A 380 6.29 19.19 4.96
CA ARG A 380 6.66 19.72 6.27
C ARG A 380 6.52 18.68 7.38
N ILE A 381 5.44 17.89 7.33
CA ILE A 381 5.21 16.81 8.32
C ILE A 381 6.26 15.72 8.17
N LEU A 382 6.53 15.25 6.93
CA LEU A 382 7.53 14.22 6.68
C LEU A 382 8.93 14.65 7.11
N LEU A 383 9.34 15.87 6.79
CA LEU A 383 10.65 16.38 7.17
C LEU A 383 10.78 16.56 8.69
N HIS A 384 9.74 17.09 9.32
CA HIS A 384 9.69 17.22 10.78
C HIS A 384 9.78 15.84 11.48
N TYR A 385 9.13 14.83 10.94
CA TYR A 385 9.20 13.46 11.45
C TYR A 385 10.65 12.93 11.51
N PHE A 386 11.45 13.24 10.50
CA PHE A 386 12.89 12.89 10.43
C PHE A 386 13.81 13.90 11.13
N GLY A 387 13.24 14.84 11.92
CA GLY A 387 14.01 15.86 12.65
C GLY A 387 14.64 16.93 11.75
N GLU A 388 14.07 17.16 10.55
CA GLU A 388 14.50 18.21 9.64
C GLU A 388 13.50 19.38 9.67
N GLU A 389 14.00 20.59 9.88
CA GLU A 389 13.19 21.80 9.83
C GLU A 389 12.91 22.22 8.39
N TYR A 390 11.65 22.44 8.06
CA TYR A 390 11.24 22.97 6.76
C TYR A 390 10.67 24.38 6.93
N THR A 391 11.43 25.36 6.50
CA THR A 391 11.15 26.79 6.75
C THR A 391 10.12 27.41 5.84
N LYS A 392 9.75 26.73 4.73
CA LYS A 392 8.71 27.24 3.81
C LYS A 392 7.33 26.87 4.31
N ASP A 393 6.41 27.82 4.33
CA ASP A 393 5.01 27.57 4.72
C ASP A 393 4.24 26.75 3.66
N ASN A 394 4.57 26.93 2.39
CA ASN A 394 3.97 26.23 1.27
C ASN A 394 5.06 25.60 0.40
N CYS A 395 4.95 24.29 0.14
CA CYS A 395 5.91 23.60 -0.72
C CYS A 395 5.59 23.68 -2.23
N GLY A 396 4.37 24.13 -2.59
CA GLY A 396 3.88 24.20 -3.96
C GLY A 396 3.70 22.85 -4.66
N ASN A 397 3.92 21.73 -3.95
CA ASN A 397 3.94 20.39 -4.55
C ASN A 397 3.39 19.31 -3.60
N CYS A 398 2.22 19.56 -3.01
CA CYS A 398 1.38 18.58 -2.30
C CYS A 398 -0.09 19.02 -2.31
N ASP A 399 -1.01 18.09 -2.07
CA ASP A 399 -2.45 18.34 -2.04
C ASP A 399 -2.85 19.49 -1.11
N ASN A 400 -2.37 19.49 0.13
CA ASN A 400 -2.69 20.51 1.13
C ASN A 400 -2.17 21.90 0.77
N CYS A 401 -1.07 22.00 0.03
CA CYS A 401 -0.52 23.28 -0.41
C CYS A 401 -1.20 23.82 -1.67
N LEU A 402 -1.65 22.93 -2.57
CA LEU A 402 -2.38 23.32 -3.78
C LEU A 402 -3.85 23.63 -3.48
N HIS A 403 -4.43 22.97 -2.46
CA HIS A 403 -5.80 23.17 -2.01
C HIS A 403 -5.82 23.49 -0.51
N PRO A 404 -5.34 24.69 -0.10
CA PRO A 404 -5.23 25.03 1.31
C PRO A 404 -6.61 25.17 1.96
N LYS A 405 -6.75 24.55 3.14
CA LYS A 405 -7.95 24.72 3.96
C LYS A 405 -7.90 26.03 4.77
N THR A 406 -9.06 26.43 5.26
CA THR A 406 -9.22 27.61 6.11
C THR A 406 -8.37 27.50 7.37
N GLN A 407 -7.63 28.56 7.68
CA GLN A 407 -6.89 28.68 8.94
C GLN A 407 -7.79 29.27 10.01
N HIS A 408 -7.70 28.71 11.21
CA HIS A 408 -8.43 29.18 12.40
C HIS A 408 -7.44 29.80 13.40
N GLU A 409 -7.88 30.82 14.11
CA GLU A 409 -7.12 31.34 15.23
C GLU A 409 -7.06 30.28 16.36
N GLY A 410 -5.87 29.97 16.83
CA GLY A 410 -5.61 28.89 17.78
C GLY A 410 -4.84 29.31 19.03
N LYS A 411 -4.73 30.61 19.28
CA LYS A 411 -3.93 31.14 20.38
C LYS A 411 -4.37 30.61 21.73
N GLU A 412 -5.67 30.61 22.01
CA GLU A 412 -6.23 30.11 23.26
C GLU A 412 -6.14 28.59 23.33
N GLN A 413 -6.39 27.90 22.21
CA GLN A 413 -6.33 26.45 22.14
C GLN A 413 -4.93 25.93 22.45
N LEU A 414 -3.90 26.55 21.85
CA LEU A 414 -2.51 26.17 22.15
C LEU A 414 -2.16 26.45 23.62
N LEU A 415 -2.65 27.55 24.20
CA LEU A 415 -2.44 27.86 25.59
C LEU A 415 -3.05 26.79 26.51
N ILE A 416 -4.29 26.33 26.21
CA ILE A 416 -4.98 25.25 26.94
C ILE A 416 -4.14 23.96 26.84
N VAL A 417 -3.70 23.58 25.65
CA VAL A 417 -2.87 22.38 25.44
C VAL A 417 -1.58 22.44 26.25
N LEU A 418 -0.83 23.55 26.18
CA LEU A 418 0.43 23.69 26.91
C LEU A 418 0.24 23.64 28.44
N LYS A 419 -0.81 24.28 28.97
CA LYS A 419 -1.16 24.19 30.37
C LYS A 419 -1.55 22.78 30.80
N ALA A 420 -2.38 22.10 30.02
CA ALA A 420 -2.78 20.72 30.24
C ALA A 420 -1.57 19.78 30.34
N ILE A 421 -0.65 19.84 29.37
CA ILE A 421 0.59 19.03 29.37
C ILE A 421 1.41 19.31 30.65
N MET A 422 1.53 20.57 31.06
CA MET A 422 2.26 20.95 32.29
C MET A 422 1.55 20.47 33.55
N ALA A 423 0.23 20.57 33.61
CA ALA A 423 -0.59 20.16 34.75
C ALA A 423 -0.46 18.65 35.03
N VAL A 424 -0.42 17.83 33.99
CA VAL A 424 -0.18 16.37 34.10
C VAL A 424 1.32 16.02 34.13
N LYS A 425 2.19 16.99 34.48
CA LYS A 425 3.64 16.85 34.74
C LYS A 425 4.43 16.31 33.55
N GLU A 426 3.96 16.53 32.31
CA GLU A 426 4.63 16.07 31.06
C GLU A 426 4.86 14.53 31.00
N ALA A 427 3.99 13.78 31.65
CA ALA A 427 4.15 12.35 31.89
C ALA A 427 3.14 11.48 31.08
N PHE A 428 2.41 12.07 30.14
CA PHE A 428 1.34 11.39 29.42
C PHE A 428 1.41 11.61 27.90
N ARG A 429 0.77 10.68 27.17
CA ARG A 429 0.65 10.69 25.70
C ARG A 429 -0.45 11.65 25.25
N GLN A 430 -0.50 11.89 23.95
CA GLN A 430 -1.44 12.81 23.31
C GLN A 430 -2.91 12.49 23.65
N ASP A 431 -3.32 11.22 23.54
CA ASP A 431 -4.71 10.81 23.76
C ASP A 431 -5.18 11.15 25.18
N TYR A 432 -4.33 10.86 26.18
CA TYR A 432 -4.60 11.22 27.55
C TYR A 432 -4.76 12.74 27.76
N VAL A 433 -3.89 13.53 27.12
CA VAL A 433 -3.96 14.99 27.19
C VAL A 433 -5.24 15.51 26.54
N VAL A 434 -5.68 14.92 25.42
CA VAL A 434 -6.94 15.28 24.77
C VAL A 434 -8.14 14.93 25.64
N ASP A 435 -8.17 13.74 26.25
CA ASP A 435 -9.25 13.34 27.18
C ASP A 435 -9.28 14.23 28.41
N PHE A 436 -8.11 14.60 28.95
CA PHE A 436 -7.99 15.54 30.05
C PHE A 436 -8.56 16.93 29.72
N ILE A 437 -8.21 17.49 28.55
CA ILE A 437 -8.71 18.78 28.06
C ILE A 437 -10.23 18.72 27.87
N LYS A 438 -10.76 17.58 27.39
CA LYS A 438 -12.19 17.36 27.16
C LYS A 438 -12.99 17.03 28.40
N GLY A 439 -12.38 16.95 29.57
CA GLY A 439 -13.05 16.61 30.84
C GLY A 439 -13.58 15.16 30.85
N ARG A 440 -12.99 14.24 30.08
CA ARG A 440 -13.35 12.84 30.09
C ARG A 440 -12.65 12.13 31.25
N ALA A 441 -13.39 11.74 32.26
CA ALA A 441 -12.86 11.01 33.42
C ALA A 441 -12.64 9.52 33.05
N THR A 442 -11.59 9.22 32.29
CA THR A 442 -11.16 7.84 32.04
C THR A 442 -10.59 7.20 33.30
N ASP A 443 -10.54 5.85 33.35
CA ASP A 443 -9.98 5.13 34.49
C ASP A 443 -8.55 5.58 34.82
N ASP A 444 -7.75 5.88 33.80
CA ASP A 444 -6.39 6.39 33.97
C ASP A 444 -6.37 7.80 34.59
N ILE A 445 -7.23 8.70 34.15
CA ILE A 445 -7.34 10.07 34.69
C ILE A 445 -7.78 10.02 36.18
N VAL A 446 -8.76 9.19 36.49
CA VAL A 446 -9.27 8.99 37.85
C VAL A 446 -8.21 8.35 38.75
N SER A 447 -7.47 7.35 38.27
CA SER A 447 -6.40 6.70 39.04
C SER A 447 -5.29 7.66 39.47
N HIS A 448 -5.00 8.65 38.62
CA HIS A 448 -4.00 9.70 38.90
C HIS A 448 -4.60 10.93 39.62
N LYS A 449 -5.92 10.95 39.85
CA LYS A 449 -6.67 12.08 40.46
C LYS A 449 -6.54 13.39 39.69
N HIS A 450 -6.34 13.28 38.36
CA HIS A 450 -6.18 14.45 37.53
C HIS A 450 -7.51 15.14 37.21
N GLU A 451 -8.65 14.49 37.43
CA GLU A 451 -9.99 15.09 37.38
C GLU A 451 -10.18 16.24 38.39
N GLN A 452 -9.28 16.36 39.40
CA GLN A 452 -9.32 17.39 40.42
C GLN A 452 -8.44 18.60 40.09
N LEU A 453 -7.72 18.58 38.95
CA LEU A 453 -6.87 19.70 38.56
C LEU A 453 -7.71 20.80 37.91
N GLU A 454 -7.27 22.07 38.07
CA GLU A 454 -7.97 23.25 37.53
C GLU A 454 -8.09 23.21 36.01
N GLU A 455 -7.11 22.63 35.30
CA GLU A 455 -7.06 22.55 33.87
C GLU A 455 -7.90 21.39 33.30
N PHE A 456 -8.47 20.53 34.13
CA PHE A 456 -9.33 19.44 33.68
C PHE A 456 -10.63 19.98 33.06
N GLY A 457 -10.95 19.57 31.83
CA GLY A 457 -12.12 20.06 31.13
C GLY A 457 -12.00 21.49 30.57
N ALA A 458 -10.80 22.09 30.58
CA ALA A 458 -10.59 23.46 30.09
C ALA A 458 -10.99 23.69 28.61
N GLY A 459 -11.19 22.63 27.86
CA GLY A 459 -11.64 22.66 26.45
C GLY A 459 -12.90 21.84 26.21
N GLU A 460 -13.72 21.62 27.22
CA GLU A 460 -14.95 20.81 27.13
C GLU A 460 -15.92 21.33 26.06
N ASP A 461 -16.07 22.66 25.97
CA ASP A 461 -17.00 23.32 25.04
C ASP A 461 -16.60 23.19 23.55
N MET A 462 -15.34 22.83 23.24
CA MET A 462 -14.86 22.73 21.87
C MET A 462 -14.98 21.32 21.30
N PRO A 463 -15.19 21.15 19.98
CA PRO A 463 -15.19 19.84 19.36
C PRO A 463 -13.87 19.08 19.58
N SER A 464 -13.94 17.77 19.85
CA SER A 464 -12.75 16.92 20.08
C SER A 464 -11.76 16.96 18.90
N LYS A 465 -12.25 17.14 17.67
CA LYS A 465 -11.43 17.21 16.46
C LYS A 465 -10.47 18.40 16.38
N VAL A 466 -10.62 19.40 17.23
CA VAL A 466 -9.75 20.60 17.29
C VAL A 466 -8.40 20.29 17.94
N TRP A 467 -8.36 19.43 18.95
CA TRP A 467 -7.20 19.29 19.84
C TRP A 467 -6.02 18.59 19.17
N ASN A 468 -6.25 17.54 18.39
CA ASN A 468 -5.18 16.84 17.66
C ASN A 468 -4.45 17.74 16.65
N PRO A 469 -5.14 18.53 15.80
CA PRO A 469 -4.50 19.54 14.95
C PRO A 469 -3.67 20.55 15.71
N VAL A 470 -4.21 21.09 16.83
CA VAL A 470 -3.51 22.10 17.63
C VAL A 470 -2.23 21.53 18.24
N ILE A 471 -2.28 20.32 18.82
CA ILE A 471 -1.10 19.65 19.39
C ILE A 471 -0.06 19.42 18.29
N ARG A 472 -0.46 18.87 17.15
CA ARG A 472 0.43 18.58 16.01
C ARG A 472 1.11 19.83 15.47
N GLN A 473 0.34 20.88 15.26
CA GLN A 473 0.89 22.15 14.76
C GLN A 473 1.72 22.86 15.83
N GLY A 474 1.38 22.69 17.11
CA GLY A 474 2.21 23.11 18.24
C GLY A 474 3.55 22.39 18.29
N MET A 475 3.62 21.11 17.93
CA MET A 475 4.88 20.37 17.75
C MET A 475 5.70 20.92 16.59
N ILE A 476 5.07 21.10 15.41
CA ILE A 476 5.71 21.64 14.21
C ILE A 476 6.26 23.07 14.45
N ALA A 477 5.54 23.87 15.25
CA ALA A 477 5.97 25.21 15.63
C ALA A 477 7.02 25.22 16.76
N GLY A 478 7.41 24.06 17.28
CA GLY A 478 8.45 23.90 18.28
C GLY A 478 8.03 24.28 19.72
N TYR A 479 6.74 24.40 20.01
CA TYR A 479 6.23 24.65 21.36
C TYR A 479 6.10 23.37 22.20
N ILE A 480 5.84 22.25 21.54
CA ILE A 480 5.69 20.92 22.12
C ILE A 480 6.73 20.00 21.49
N VAL A 481 7.24 19.06 22.26
CA VAL A 481 8.07 17.96 21.76
C VAL A 481 7.51 16.63 22.23
N LYS A 482 7.54 15.64 21.37
CA LYS A 482 7.16 14.26 21.69
C LYS A 482 8.41 13.51 22.12
N ASP A 483 8.46 13.07 23.37
CA ASP A 483 9.56 12.27 23.90
C ASP A 483 9.42 10.82 23.46
N VAL A 484 10.04 10.50 22.33
CA VAL A 484 9.99 9.16 21.71
C VAL A 484 10.71 8.12 22.57
N GLU A 485 11.73 8.52 23.34
CA GLU A 485 12.46 7.61 24.23
C GLU A 485 11.58 7.11 25.38
N ASN A 486 10.63 7.93 25.81
CA ASN A 486 9.68 7.59 26.85
C ASN A 486 8.27 7.36 26.28
N TYR A 487 8.16 6.50 25.26
CA TYR A 487 6.89 6.04 24.68
C TYR A 487 5.97 7.15 24.15
N GLY A 488 6.52 8.28 23.69
CA GLY A 488 5.76 9.33 23.06
C GLY A 488 5.04 10.30 24.01
N LEU A 489 5.59 10.50 25.20
CA LEU A 489 5.09 11.50 26.14
C LEU A 489 5.21 12.90 25.57
N LEU A 490 4.22 13.76 25.84
CA LEU A 490 4.27 15.16 25.43
C LEU A 490 5.01 16.01 26.47
N LYS A 491 5.95 16.81 26.00
CA LYS A 491 6.71 17.76 26.82
C LYS A 491 6.64 19.18 26.23
N VAL A 492 6.63 20.17 27.12
CA VAL A 492 6.63 21.59 26.72
C VAL A 492 8.05 22.09 26.59
N THR A 493 8.41 22.61 25.42
CA THR A 493 9.74 23.19 25.15
C THR A 493 9.98 24.51 25.90
N ALA A 494 11.22 25.01 25.89
CA ALA A 494 11.50 26.35 26.40
C ALA A 494 10.70 27.44 25.65
N ALA A 495 10.43 27.27 24.36
CA ALA A 495 9.57 28.15 23.57
C ALA A 495 8.11 28.07 24.04
N GLY A 496 7.59 26.84 24.25
CA GLY A 496 6.24 26.62 24.80
C GLY A 496 6.05 27.25 26.18
N ARG A 497 7.03 27.12 27.07
CA ARG A 497 6.98 27.77 28.39
C ARG A 497 7.00 29.30 28.30
N ARG A 498 7.70 29.89 27.32
CA ARG A 498 7.61 31.33 27.06
C ARG A 498 6.23 31.71 26.49
N TYR A 499 5.68 30.91 25.62
CA TYR A 499 4.34 31.11 25.07
C TYR A 499 3.24 31.14 26.18
N VAL A 500 3.31 30.24 27.16
CA VAL A 500 2.37 30.24 28.29
C VAL A 500 2.41 31.56 29.07
N LYS A 501 3.60 32.18 29.17
CA LYS A 501 3.75 33.47 29.87
C LYS A 501 3.32 34.68 29.04
N ASN A 502 3.54 34.61 27.74
CA ASN A 502 3.22 35.68 26.80
C ASN A 502 2.76 35.07 25.45
N PRO A 503 1.46 34.70 25.37
CA PRO A 503 0.89 34.08 24.16
C PRO A 503 0.99 35.02 22.95
N THR A 504 1.55 34.51 21.87
CA THR A 504 1.61 35.15 20.55
C THR A 504 0.56 34.57 19.61
N ASP A 505 0.43 35.15 18.43
CA ASP A 505 -0.49 34.65 17.42
C ASP A 505 -0.08 33.22 17.01
N PHE A 506 -1.06 32.35 16.95
CA PHE A 506 -0.94 30.96 16.51
C PHE A 506 -2.20 30.61 15.73
N THR A 507 -2.00 29.94 14.60
CA THR A 507 -3.09 29.47 13.75
C THR A 507 -3.02 27.98 13.61
N TYR A 508 -4.16 27.31 13.44
CA TYR A 508 -4.24 25.89 13.10
C TYR A 508 -5.20 25.66 11.94
N VAL A 509 -5.05 24.53 11.28
CA VAL A 509 -5.93 24.06 10.23
C VAL A 509 -6.58 22.77 10.71
N GLU A 510 -7.89 22.63 10.58
CA GLU A 510 -8.61 21.42 10.93
C GLU A 510 -8.14 20.22 10.08
N ASP A 511 -8.11 19.05 10.69
CA ASP A 511 -7.81 17.80 10.00
C ASP A 511 -8.92 17.44 9.00
N THR A 512 -8.61 16.61 8.03
CA THR A 512 -9.60 16.03 7.13
C THR A 512 -10.32 14.91 7.86
N ASP A 513 -11.64 15.00 7.93
CA ASP A 513 -12.45 13.94 8.51
C ASP A 513 -12.63 12.81 7.49
N PHE A 514 -12.04 11.66 7.77
CA PHE A 514 -12.17 10.43 6.99
C PHE A 514 -13.06 9.39 7.69
N SER A 515 -13.76 9.79 8.77
CA SER A 515 -14.61 8.90 9.55
C SER A 515 -16.02 8.78 8.98
N GLU A 516 -16.47 9.79 8.20
CA GLU A 516 -17.73 9.71 7.52
C GLU A 516 -17.68 8.56 6.51
N SER A 517 -18.50 7.55 6.78
CA SER A 517 -18.58 6.33 6.01
C SER A 517 -18.98 6.65 4.57
N ALA A 518 -18.38 5.95 3.62
CA ALA A 518 -18.75 5.97 2.20
C ALA A 518 -20.22 5.60 1.92
N GLU A 519 -21.07 5.57 2.95
CA GLU A 519 -22.50 5.33 2.87
C GLU A 519 -23.30 6.64 2.65
N ASP A 520 -22.77 7.80 3.09
CA ASP A 520 -23.52 9.08 3.02
C ASP A 520 -23.12 10.00 1.87
N GLU A 521 -21.98 9.76 1.19
CA GLU A 521 -21.58 10.55 -0.01
C GLU A 521 -22.05 9.94 -1.34
N MET A 522 -23.20 9.29 -1.37
CA MET A 522 -23.83 8.89 -2.63
C MET A 522 -24.52 10.04 -3.37
N GLU A 523 -24.47 11.27 -2.85
CA GLU A 523 -25.28 12.35 -3.42
C GLU A 523 -24.53 13.43 -4.20
N ASP A 524 -23.20 13.50 -4.27
CA ASP A 524 -22.67 14.67 -5.02
C ASP A 524 -21.23 14.59 -5.57
N HIS A 525 -20.86 13.59 -6.39
CA HIS A 525 -19.79 13.76 -7.41
C HIS A 525 -19.97 12.79 -8.58
N GLY A 526 -20.81 13.18 -9.55
CA GLY A 526 -20.67 12.72 -10.95
C GLY A 526 -21.00 11.25 -11.23
N VAL A 527 -21.86 10.60 -10.44
CA VAL A 527 -22.65 9.47 -10.93
C VAL A 527 -23.74 10.11 -11.77
N SER A 528 -23.71 9.88 -13.07
CA SER A 528 -24.82 10.25 -13.96
C SER A 528 -26.09 9.78 -13.29
N ALA A 529 -26.97 10.74 -12.90
CA ALA A 529 -28.27 10.39 -12.34
C ALA A 529 -28.97 9.47 -13.33
N LEU A 530 -29.73 8.49 -12.83
CA LEU A 530 -30.57 7.63 -13.66
C LEU A 530 -31.33 8.51 -14.67
N ASP A 531 -31.09 8.29 -15.95
CA ASP A 531 -31.84 8.98 -17.00
C ASP A 531 -33.24 8.36 -17.10
N PRO A 532 -34.31 9.03 -16.59
CA PRO A 532 -35.64 8.43 -16.54
C PRO A 532 -36.25 8.24 -17.93
N THR A 533 -35.80 9.05 -18.91
CA THR A 533 -36.29 8.96 -20.28
C THR A 533 -35.67 7.73 -20.96
N LEU A 534 -34.38 7.59 -20.87
CA LEU A 534 -33.68 6.42 -21.42
C LEU A 534 -34.14 5.14 -20.71
N TYR A 535 -34.32 5.17 -19.38
CA TYR A 535 -34.81 4.03 -18.62
C TYR A 535 -36.19 3.56 -19.11
N GLY A 536 -37.14 4.47 -19.35
CA GLY A 536 -38.42 4.15 -19.92
C GLY A 536 -38.32 3.54 -21.32
N MET A 537 -37.44 4.07 -22.17
CA MET A 537 -37.19 3.50 -23.53
C MET A 537 -36.59 2.10 -23.46
N LEU A 538 -35.71 1.84 -22.51
CA LEU A 538 -35.12 0.52 -22.28
C LEU A 538 -36.16 -0.48 -21.78
N GLN A 539 -37.06 -0.07 -20.87
CA GLN A 539 -38.19 -0.90 -20.42
C GLN A 539 -39.11 -1.28 -21.57
N ASP A 540 -39.45 -0.32 -22.45
CA ASP A 540 -40.29 -0.59 -23.62
C ASP A 540 -39.61 -1.52 -24.62
N LEU A 541 -38.32 -1.36 -24.86
CA LEU A 541 -37.53 -2.27 -25.69
C LEU A 541 -37.48 -3.67 -25.08
N ARG A 542 -37.30 -3.77 -23.76
CA ARG A 542 -37.32 -5.05 -23.02
C ARG A 542 -38.67 -5.76 -23.20
N LYS A 543 -39.80 -5.07 -22.98
CA LYS A 543 -41.13 -5.63 -23.20
C LYS A 543 -41.35 -6.10 -24.64
N LYS A 544 -40.88 -5.32 -25.61
CA LYS A 544 -40.96 -5.68 -27.04
C LYS A 544 -40.13 -6.93 -27.34
N THR A 545 -38.92 -7.02 -26.81
CA THR A 545 -38.00 -8.14 -26.99
C THR A 545 -38.54 -9.40 -26.30
N ALA A 546 -39.08 -9.26 -25.09
CA ALA A 546 -39.72 -10.33 -24.33
C ALA A 546 -40.88 -10.95 -25.13
N ARG A 547 -41.80 -10.14 -25.67
CA ARG A 547 -42.92 -10.63 -26.52
C ARG A 547 -42.40 -11.31 -27.79
N LYS A 548 -41.34 -10.81 -28.42
CA LYS A 548 -40.73 -11.42 -29.61
C LYS A 548 -40.14 -12.79 -29.33
N CYS A 549 -39.58 -12.97 -28.13
CA CYS A 549 -38.95 -14.22 -27.68
C CYS A 549 -39.92 -15.14 -26.96
N ASN A 550 -41.16 -14.72 -26.68
CA ASN A 550 -42.15 -15.38 -25.86
C ASN A 550 -41.63 -15.75 -24.46
N LEU A 551 -40.97 -14.75 -23.82
CA LEU A 551 -40.36 -14.89 -22.50
C LEU A 551 -40.81 -13.72 -21.61
N PRO A 552 -40.84 -13.93 -20.27
CA PRO A 552 -41.02 -12.84 -19.31
C PRO A 552 -39.97 -11.73 -19.47
N ALA A 553 -40.35 -10.51 -19.16
CA ALA A 553 -39.48 -9.34 -19.38
C ALA A 553 -38.20 -9.39 -18.54
N TYR A 554 -38.27 -9.87 -17.30
CA TYR A 554 -37.13 -9.98 -16.39
C TYR A 554 -36.08 -11.01 -16.87
N VAL A 555 -36.48 -12.00 -17.65
CA VAL A 555 -35.56 -12.99 -18.25
C VAL A 555 -34.60 -12.32 -19.24
N ILE A 556 -35.07 -11.31 -19.98
CA ILE A 556 -34.22 -10.55 -20.92
C ILE A 556 -33.17 -9.75 -20.12
N PHE A 557 -33.61 -8.78 -19.31
CA PHE A 557 -32.76 -8.03 -18.38
C PHE A 557 -33.59 -7.63 -17.17
N GLN A 558 -33.00 -7.71 -15.98
CA GLN A 558 -33.59 -7.24 -14.73
C GLN A 558 -33.66 -5.71 -14.68
N ASP A 559 -34.50 -5.15 -13.79
CA ASP A 559 -34.63 -3.70 -13.62
C ASP A 559 -33.33 -3.05 -13.22
N VAL A 560 -32.57 -3.65 -12.29
CA VAL A 560 -31.22 -3.20 -11.89
C VAL A 560 -30.26 -3.09 -13.09
N SER A 561 -30.35 -4.02 -14.05
CA SER A 561 -29.55 -3.97 -15.28
C SER A 561 -29.94 -2.79 -16.16
N LEU A 562 -31.24 -2.51 -16.30
CA LEU A 562 -31.74 -1.38 -17.09
C LEU A 562 -31.41 -0.03 -16.43
N GLU A 563 -31.47 0.05 -15.10
CA GLU A 563 -31.05 1.22 -14.34
C GLU A 563 -29.59 1.55 -14.58
N GLN A 564 -28.72 0.53 -14.49
CA GLN A 564 -27.31 0.71 -14.80
C GLN A 564 -27.07 1.08 -16.27
N MET A 565 -27.83 0.52 -17.22
CA MET A 565 -27.73 0.90 -18.62
C MET A 565 -28.12 2.36 -18.84
N ALA A 566 -29.16 2.85 -18.17
CA ALA A 566 -29.62 4.25 -18.24
C ALA A 566 -28.70 5.23 -17.50
N THR A 567 -27.81 4.72 -16.63
CA THR A 567 -26.83 5.51 -15.89
C THR A 567 -25.47 5.54 -16.60
N LEU A 568 -25.05 4.40 -17.18
CA LEU A 568 -23.70 4.21 -17.72
C LEU A 568 -23.61 4.28 -19.26
N TYR A 569 -24.74 4.29 -19.93
CA TYR A 569 -24.87 4.43 -21.40
C TYR A 569 -23.97 3.45 -22.21
N PRO A 570 -24.07 2.11 -22.03
CA PRO A 570 -23.27 1.16 -22.79
C PRO A 570 -23.71 1.12 -24.25
N VAL A 571 -22.82 1.42 -25.19
CA VAL A 571 -23.14 1.46 -26.63
C VAL A 571 -22.53 0.30 -27.41
N THR A 572 -21.70 -0.52 -26.76
CA THR A 572 -21.13 -1.73 -27.36
C THR A 572 -21.50 -2.96 -26.52
N VAL A 573 -21.54 -4.13 -27.19
CA VAL A 573 -21.81 -5.41 -26.51
C VAL A 573 -20.75 -5.70 -25.42
N ASP A 574 -19.51 -5.24 -25.61
CA ASP A 574 -18.44 -5.43 -24.65
C ASP A 574 -18.62 -4.54 -23.41
N GLU A 575 -19.11 -3.32 -23.60
CA GLU A 575 -19.50 -2.44 -22.48
C GLU A 575 -20.70 -3.02 -21.73
N LEU A 576 -21.67 -3.56 -22.45
CA LEU A 576 -22.88 -4.15 -21.88
C LEU A 576 -22.60 -5.34 -20.95
N LYS A 577 -21.55 -6.11 -21.20
CA LYS A 577 -21.11 -7.22 -20.32
C LYS A 577 -20.66 -6.77 -18.93
N ASN A 578 -20.37 -5.49 -18.75
CA ASN A 578 -19.96 -4.91 -17.47
C ASN A 578 -21.16 -4.46 -16.61
N ILE A 579 -22.37 -4.54 -17.15
CA ILE A 579 -23.61 -4.23 -16.44
C ILE A 579 -23.98 -5.40 -15.53
N GLN A 580 -24.36 -5.10 -14.30
CA GLN A 580 -24.77 -6.11 -13.32
C GLN A 580 -25.96 -6.95 -13.85
N GLY A 581 -25.88 -8.27 -13.73
CA GLY A 581 -26.90 -9.17 -14.25
C GLY A 581 -26.86 -9.39 -15.77
N VAL A 582 -25.84 -8.84 -16.48
CA VAL A 582 -25.68 -9.06 -17.92
C VAL A 582 -24.42 -9.89 -18.20
N GLY A 583 -24.59 -11.18 -18.28
CA GLY A 583 -23.50 -12.10 -18.67
C GLY A 583 -23.25 -12.10 -20.19
N VAL A 584 -22.13 -12.75 -20.58
CA VAL A 584 -21.70 -12.85 -22.00
C VAL A 584 -22.78 -13.41 -22.90
N GLY A 585 -23.56 -14.39 -22.43
CA GLY A 585 -24.67 -15.04 -23.16
C GLY A 585 -25.77 -14.02 -23.45
N LYS A 586 -26.30 -13.34 -22.44
CA LYS A 586 -27.36 -12.32 -22.58
C LYS A 586 -26.91 -11.13 -23.42
N ALA A 587 -25.68 -10.64 -23.21
CA ALA A 587 -25.12 -9.53 -23.97
C ALA A 587 -25.03 -9.86 -25.49
N LYS A 588 -24.62 -11.08 -25.84
CA LYS A 588 -24.57 -11.54 -27.26
C LYS A 588 -25.95 -11.73 -27.85
N ARG A 589 -26.89 -12.28 -27.06
CA ARG A 589 -28.23 -12.66 -27.54
C ARG A 589 -29.16 -11.47 -27.71
N TYR A 590 -29.17 -10.56 -26.75
CA TYR A 590 -30.12 -9.41 -26.67
C TYR A 590 -29.46 -8.05 -26.83
N GLY A 591 -28.15 -7.92 -26.48
CA GLY A 591 -27.49 -6.64 -26.27
C GLY A 591 -27.43 -5.72 -27.47
N LYS A 592 -27.41 -6.24 -28.72
CA LYS A 592 -27.24 -5.44 -29.92
C LYS A 592 -28.32 -4.34 -30.09
N GLU A 593 -29.58 -4.68 -29.87
CA GLU A 593 -30.69 -3.75 -30.03
C GLU A 593 -30.68 -2.68 -28.90
N PHE A 594 -30.31 -3.07 -27.68
CA PHE A 594 -30.16 -2.17 -26.54
C PHE A 594 -29.00 -1.20 -26.71
N CYS A 595 -27.83 -1.69 -27.08
CA CYS A 595 -26.68 -0.83 -27.37
C CYS A 595 -26.97 0.18 -28.49
N GLN A 596 -27.70 -0.25 -29.54
CA GLN A 596 -28.08 0.64 -30.63
C GLN A 596 -29.05 1.74 -30.18
N LEU A 597 -30.03 1.39 -29.34
CA LEU A 597 -30.96 2.37 -28.75
C LEU A 597 -30.21 3.41 -27.91
N ILE A 598 -29.35 2.95 -27.01
CA ILE A 598 -28.55 3.82 -26.14
C ILE A 598 -27.65 4.73 -26.96
N LYS A 599 -26.99 4.17 -28.00
CA LYS A 599 -26.12 4.93 -28.88
C LYS A 599 -26.88 6.06 -29.59
N THR A 600 -28.05 5.74 -30.19
CA THR A 600 -28.89 6.73 -30.85
C THR A 600 -29.36 7.80 -29.87
N TYR A 601 -29.77 7.38 -28.67
CA TYR A 601 -30.21 8.32 -27.62
C TYR A 601 -29.08 9.29 -27.21
N CYS A 602 -27.87 8.80 -27.05
CA CYS A 602 -26.72 9.65 -26.73
C CYS A 602 -26.39 10.63 -27.84
N GLU A 603 -26.46 10.18 -29.10
CA GLU A 603 -26.20 11.02 -30.29
C GLU A 603 -27.29 12.11 -30.44
N GLU A 604 -28.58 11.81 -30.19
CA GLU A 604 -29.70 12.75 -30.32
C GLU A 604 -29.75 13.79 -29.17
N ASN A 605 -29.27 13.47 -28.00
CA ASN A 605 -29.31 14.35 -26.83
C ASN A 605 -27.93 14.96 -26.47
N ASP A 606 -26.95 14.81 -27.35
CA ASP A 606 -25.59 15.35 -27.18
C ASP A 606 -24.94 14.97 -25.82
N ILE A 607 -25.19 13.71 -25.39
CA ILE A 607 -24.70 13.21 -24.10
C ILE A 607 -23.22 12.86 -24.24
N GLU A 608 -22.37 13.62 -23.57
CA GLU A 608 -20.96 13.25 -23.39
C GLU A 608 -20.88 11.98 -22.52
N ARG A 609 -20.73 10.85 -23.19
CA ARG A 609 -20.55 9.58 -22.48
C ARG A 609 -19.19 9.57 -21.81
N PRO A 610 -19.09 9.00 -20.62
CA PRO A 610 -17.81 8.78 -19.97
C PRO A 610 -17.06 7.62 -20.66
N GLU A 611 -16.67 7.75 -21.95
CA GLU A 611 -15.96 6.71 -22.71
C GLU A 611 -14.66 6.29 -22.06
N GLU A 612 -13.98 7.19 -21.35
CA GLU A 612 -12.75 6.93 -20.61
C GLU A 612 -12.97 6.22 -19.24
N LEU A 613 -14.20 6.00 -18.85
CA LEU A 613 -14.55 5.55 -17.50
C LEU A 613 -15.04 4.10 -17.41
N PHE A 614 -15.12 3.37 -18.53
CA PHE A 614 -15.47 1.97 -18.48
C PHE A 614 -14.30 1.14 -17.93
N VAL A 615 -14.34 0.91 -16.64
CA VAL A 615 -13.45 -0.03 -15.95
C VAL A 615 -13.99 -1.43 -16.20
N ARG A 616 -13.27 -2.23 -16.98
CA ARG A 616 -13.57 -3.66 -17.09
C ARG A 616 -13.34 -4.30 -15.73
N THR A 617 -14.42 -4.75 -15.10
CA THR A 617 -14.31 -5.62 -13.93
C THR A 617 -13.93 -7.01 -14.42
N VAL A 618 -12.90 -7.60 -13.82
CA VAL A 618 -12.71 -9.05 -13.93
C VAL A 618 -13.89 -9.64 -13.18
N ALA A 619 -14.75 -10.39 -13.88
CA ALA A 619 -15.70 -11.24 -13.20
C ALA A 619 -14.90 -11.98 -12.13
N LYS A 620 -15.29 -11.85 -10.87
CA LYS A 620 -14.76 -12.71 -9.82
C LYS A 620 -15.20 -14.14 -10.21
N ASP A 621 -14.38 -14.82 -10.99
CA ASP A 621 -14.36 -16.26 -10.97
C ASP A 621 -13.90 -16.60 -9.55
N SER A 622 -14.87 -16.54 -8.63
CA SER A 622 -14.61 -17.06 -7.30
C SER A 622 -14.30 -18.53 -7.55
N MET A 623 -13.20 -19.02 -6.98
CA MET A 623 -12.90 -20.46 -7.03
C MET A 623 -14.11 -21.27 -6.56
N THR A 624 -15.00 -20.67 -5.78
CA THR A 624 -16.27 -21.17 -5.33
C THR A 624 -17.25 -21.35 -6.50
N LYS A 625 -17.43 -20.35 -7.37
CA LYS A 625 -18.29 -20.44 -8.56
C LYS A 625 -17.86 -21.59 -9.49
N VAL A 626 -16.57 -21.68 -9.80
CA VAL A 626 -16.02 -22.76 -10.66
C VAL A 626 -16.19 -24.13 -9.99
N LYS A 627 -16.01 -24.21 -8.68
CA LYS A 627 -16.24 -25.46 -7.93
C LYS A 627 -17.70 -25.84 -7.93
N ILE A 628 -18.62 -24.90 -7.67
CA ILE A 628 -20.08 -25.16 -7.69
C ILE A 628 -20.47 -25.70 -9.07
N ILE A 629 -20.10 -25.03 -10.16
CA ILE A 629 -20.39 -25.50 -11.53
C ILE A 629 -19.82 -26.91 -11.74
N GLY A 630 -18.57 -27.17 -11.35
CA GLY A 630 -17.93 -28.46 -11.49
C GLY A 630 -18.58 -29.57 -10.64
N PHE A 631 -19.20 -29.27 -9.51
CA PHE A 631 -19.95 -30.21 -8.70
C PHE A 631 -21.36 -30.48 -9.29
N LEU A 632 -22.04 -29.41 -9.77
CA LEU A 632 -23.32 -29.54 -10.48
C LEU A 632 -23.19 -30.38 -11.77
N ASP A 633 -22.14 -30.18 -12.55
CA ASP A 633 -21.83 -30.99 -13.74
C ASP A 633 -21.60 -32.47 -13.42
N ARG A 634 -21.15 -32.77 -12.20
CA ARG A 634 -20.96 -34.13 -11.70
C ARG A 634 -22.21 -34.68 -11.01
N ARG A 635 -23.31 -33.92 -11.00
CA ARG A 635 -24.58 -34.28 -10.34
C ARG A 635 -24.43 -34.59 -8.86
N MET A 636 -23.60 -33.83 -8.14
CA MET A 636 -23.46 -33.96 -6.69
C MET A 636 -24.68 -33.36 -6.01
N PRO A 637 -25.28 -34.00 -5.01
CA PRO A 637 -26.38 -33.43 -4.25
C PRO A 637 -26.04 -32.06 -3.67
N LEU A 638 -27.03 -31.14 -3.67
CA LEU A 638 -26.76 -29.74 -3.24
C LEU A 638 -26.31 -29.67 -1.78
N ASP A 639 -26.86 -30.54 -0.90
CA ASP A 639 -26.45 -30.64 0.51
C ASP A 639 -24.96 -31.03 0.66
N ASP A 640 -24.49 -31.94 -0.20
CA ASP A 640 -23.09 -32.37 -0.21
C ASP A 640 -22.18 -31.25 -0.75
N ILE A 641 -22.67 -30.48 -1.71
CA ILE A 641 -21.95 -29.30 -2.23
C ILE A 641 -21.82 -28.23 -1.14
N ALA A 642 -22.93 -27.93 -0.43
CA ALA A 642 -22.94 -26.98 0.68
C ALA A 642 -21.94 -27.39 1.76
N SER A 643 -22.02 -28.66 2.20
CA SER A 643 -21.10 -29.22 3.20
C SER A 643 -19.64 -29.20 2.75
N THR A 644 -19.36 -29.55 1.49
CA THR A 644 -17.97 -29.57 0.91
C THR A 644 -17.36 -28.16 0.84
N LEU A 645 -18.20 -27.14 0.61
CA LEU A 645 -17.79 -25.75 0.50
C LEU A 645 -17.85 -24.98 1.83
N ASN A 646 -18.36 -25.65 2.88
CA ASN A 646 -18.62 -25.05 4.20
C ASN A 646 -19.54 -23.83 4.10
N LEU A 647 -20.63 -23.97 3.34
CA LEU A 647 -21.71 -23.01 3.17
C LEU A 647 -22.98 -23.54 3.82
N GLU A 648 -23.83 -22.65 4.30
CA GLU A 648 -25.22 -23.02 4.60
C GLU A 648 -25.99 -23.26 3.29
N PHE A 649 -27.07 -24.05 3.33
CA PHE A 649 -27.80 -24.40 2.11
C PHE A 649 -28.36 -23.18 1.38
N GLU A 650 -28.85 -22.19 2.12
CA GLU A 650 -29.34 -20.91 1.58
C GLU A 650 -28.22 -20.13 0.90
N GLU A 651 -27.02 -20.09 1.51
CA GLU A 651 -25.85 -19.42 0.92
C GLU A 651 -25.42 -20.09 -0.40
N LEU A 652 -25.54 -21.42 -0.48
CA LEU A 652 -25.30 -22.14 -1.74
C LEU A 652 -26.31 -21.75 -2.81
N LEU A 653 -27.60 -21.67 -2.46
CA LEU A 653 -28.66 -21.25 -3.39
C LEU A 653 -28.42 -19.81 -3.89
N ASP A 654 -27.95 -18.90 -3.01
CA ASP A 654 -27.56 -17.53 -3.40
C ASP A 654 -26.46 -17.54 -4.47
N GLU A 655 -25.44 -18.37 -4.28
CA GLU A 655 -24.36 -18.51 -5.25
C GLU A 655 -24.82 -19.13 -6.57
N ILE A 656 -25.72 -20.12 -6.54
CA ILE A 656 -26.28 -20.75 -7.75
C ILE A 656 -27.18 -19.76 -8.48
N ASP A 657 -28.03 -19.00 -7.79
CA ASP A 657 -28.84 -17.93 -8.35
C ASP A 657 -27.93 -16.91 -9.08
N ALA A 658 -26.87 -16.44 -8.42
CA ALA A 658 -25.93 -15.51 -9.02
C ALA A 658 -25.22 -16.09 -10.28
N ILE A 659 -24.96 -17.40 -10.29
CA ILE A 659 -24.40 -18.12 -11.44
C ILE A 659 -25.38 -18.10 -12.60
N VAL A 660 -26.65 -18.44 -12.36
CA VAL A 660 -27.70 -18.51 -13.39
C VAL A 660 -28.03 -17.11 -13.91
N TYR A 661 -28.18 -16.12 -13.02
CA TYR A 661 -28.41 -14.72 -13.43
C TYR A 661 -27.24 -14.14 -14.25
N SER A 662 -26.01 -14.61 -14.02
CA SER A 662 -24.86 -14.22 -14.87
C SER A 662 -24.88 -14.81 -16.28
N GLY A 663 -25.87 -15.65 -16.61
CA GLY A 663 -25.99 -16.27 -17.92
C GLY A 663 -25.23 -17.60 -18.05
N THR A 664 -24.98 -18.28 -16.94
CA THR A 664 -24.36 -19.63 -16.95
C THR A 664 -25.45 -20.69 -16.79
N LYS A 665 -25.55 -21.59 -17.74
CA LYS A 665 -26.50 -22.73 -17.69
C LYS A 665 -26.01 -23.75 -16.66
N VAL A 666 -26.90 -24.14 -15.75
CA VAL A 666 -26.69 -25.23 -14.78
C VAL A 666 -27.79 -26.25 -14.90
N ASN A 667 -27.56 -27.48 -14.50
CA ASN A 667 -28.58 -28.51 -14.46
C ASN A 667 -28.70 -29.01 -13.01
N ILE A 668 -29.89 -28.83 -12.43
CA ILE A 668 -30.25 -29.29 -11.09
C ILE A 668 -31.45 -30.24 -11.11
N ASP A 669 -31.89 -30.74 -12.28
CA ASP A 669 -33.05 -31.63 -12.41
C ASP A 669 -32.91 -32.88 -11.55
N TYR A 670 -31.71 -33.45 -11.49
CA TYR A 670 -31.41 -34.62 -10.68
C TYR A 670 -31.66 -34.41 -9.19
N PHE A 671 -31.55 -33.19 -8.68
CA PHE A 671 -31.84 -32.86 -7.29
C PHE A 671 -33.32 -32.56 -7.10
N LEU A 672 -33.95 -31.88 -8.05
CA LEU A 672 -35.39 -31.62 -8.03
C LEU A 672 -36.19 -32.92 -8.04
N GLU A 673 -35.81 -33.92 -8.88
CA GLU A 673 -36.43 -35.24 -8.94
C GLU A 673 -36.36 -35.99 -7.58
N ASP A 674 -35.36 -35.69 -6.73
CA ASP A 674 -35.19 -36.32 -5.42
C ASP A 674 -36.00 -35.61 -4.30
N VAL A 675 -36.31 -34.32 -4.45
CA VAL A 675 -36.89 -33.48 -3.38
C VAL A 675 -38.32 -33.03 -3.66
N MET A 676 -38.81 -33.10 -4.91
CA MET A 676 -40.15 -32.63 -5.31
C MET A 676 -40.79 -33.57 -6.32
N ASP A 677 -42.13 -33.65 -6.30
CA ASP A 677 -42.90 -34.36 -7.30
C ASP A 677 -42.97 -33.55 -8.61
N GLU A 678 -43.07 -34.25 -9.75
CA GLU A 678 -43.08 -33.64 -11.11
C GLU A 678 -44.22 -32.61 -11.25
N ASP A 679 -45.40 -32.91 -10.71
CA ASP A 679 -46.57 -31.99 -10.72
C ASP A 679 -46.29 -30.69 -9.96
N GLN A 680 -45.55 -30.74 -8.85
CA GLN A 680 -45.15 -29.56 -8.05
C GLN A 680 -44.14 -28.68 -8.80
N VAL A 681 -43.16 -29.33 -9.44
CA VAL A 681 -42.17 -28.63 -10.25
C VAL A 681 -42.86 -27.93 -11.42
N ASP A 682 -43.81 -28.61 -12.09
CA ASP A 682 -44.52 -28.06 -13.23
C ASP A 682 -45.39 -26.84 -12.81
N ASP A 683 -46.09 -26.91 -11.70
CA ASP A 683 -46.96 -25.81 -11.19
C ASP A 683 -46.11 -24.53 -10.93
N ILE A 684 -44.98 -24.66 -10.24
CA ILE A 684 -44.11 -23.54 -9.94
C ILE A 684 -43.42 -23.01 -11.21
N TYR A 685 -43.05 -23.95 -12.12
CA TYR A 685 -42.41 -23.59 -13.39
C TYR A 685 -43.38 -22.80 -14.30
N GLU A 686 -44.65 -23.21 -14.39
CA GLU A 686 -45.69 -22.48 -15.12
C GLU A 686 -45.94 -21.10 -14.52
N TYR A 687 -45.94 -20.97 -13.19
CA TYR A 687 -46.03 -19.68 -12.52
C TYR A 687 -44.94 -18.70 -13.03
N PHE A 688 -43.67 -19.13 -12.97
CA PHE A 688 -42.56 -18.25 -13.46
C PHE A 688 -42.60 -18.00 -14.97
N ARG A 689 -43.23 -18.86 -15.73
CA ARG A 689 -43.42 -18.63 -17.16
C ARG A 689 -44.48 -17.56 -17.44
N GLU A 690 -45.48 -17.40 -16.62
CA GLU A 690 -46.59 -16.47 -16.79
C GLU A 690 -46.44 -15.18 -15.99
N SER A 691 -45.69 -15.20 -14.92
CA SER A 691 -45.47 -14.07 -14.00
C SER A 691 -44.71 -12.91 -14.64
N GLU A 692 -45.00 -11.70 -14.18
CA GLU A 692 -44.25 -10.47 -14.55
C GLU A 692 -42.99 -10.25 -13.67
N THR A 693 -42.86 -10.97 -12.54
CA THR A 693 -41.82 -10.86 -11.53
C THR A 693 -41.12 -12.18 -11.27
N ASP A 694 -39.88 -12.17 -10.80
CA ASP A 694 -39.14 -13.33 -10.32
C ASP A 694 -39.00 -13.33 -8.79
N SER A 695 -39.82 -12.56 -8.09
CA SER A 695 -39.88 -12.48 -6.64
C SER A 695 -40.40 -13.81 -6.07
N ILE A 696 -39.67 -14.32 -5.05
CA ILE A 696 -40.09 -15.49 -4.31
C ILE A 696 -41.29 -15.19 -3.43
N ASP A 697 -41.29 -14.00 -2.79
CA ASP A 697 -42.40 -13.57 -1.92
C ASP A 697 -43.74 -13.51 -2.71
N ASP A 698 -43.69 -12.93 -3.95
CA ASP A 698 -44.87 -12.88 -4.81
C ASP A 698 -45.33 -14.28 -5.24
N ALA A 699 -44.37 -15.19 -5.48
CA ALA A 699 -44.68 -16.58 -5.84
C ALA A 699 -45.30 -17.35 -4.66
N VAL A 700 -44.81 -17.17 -3.45
CA VAL A 700 -45.41 -17.77 -2.22
C VAL A 700 -46.85 -17.29 -2.03
N ASP A 701 -47.10 -15.98 -2.21
CA ASP A 701 -48.42 -15.41 -2.05
C ASP A 701 -49.40 -15.88 -3.13
N GLU A 702 -49.00 -15.99 -4.38
CA GLU A 702 -49.86 -16.41 -5.49
C GLU A 702 -50.09 -17.91 -5.56
N LEU A 703 -49.10 -18.74 -5.17
CA LEU A 703 -49.18 -20.18 -5.08
C LEU A 703 -49.91 -20.67 -3.77
N GLY A 704 -50.38 -19.73 -2.95
CA GLY A 704 -51.21 -20.01 -1.78
C GLY A 704 -50.50 -20.60 -0.59
N GLY A 705 -49.17 -20.59 -0.57
CA GLY A 705 -48.33 -21.11 0.53
C GLY A 705 -48.27 -22.65 0.59
N ASP A 706 -48.57 -23.32 -0.51
CA ASP A 706 -48.51 -24.78 -0.64
C ASP A 706 -47.07 -25.33 -0.81
N TYR A 707 -46.08 -24.41 -1.06
CA TYR A 707 -44.68 -24.73 -1.30
C TYR A 707 -43.77 -23.94 -0.37
N GLU A 708 -42.62 -24.53 0.00
CA GLU A 708 -41.60 -23.86 0.79
C GLU A 708 -40.77 -22.91 -0.07
N ASP A 709 -40.24 -21.82 0.54
CA ASP A 709 -39.40 -20.79 -0.16
C ASP A 709 -38.26 -21.42 -0.96
N ASN A 710 -37.59 -22.43 -0.39
CA ASN A 710 -36.48 -23.13 -1.03
C ASN A 710 -36.93 -23.98 -2.23
N GLU A 711 -38.12 -24.57 -2.19
CA GLU A 711 -38.70 -25.32 -3.31
C GLU A 711 -38.99 -24.39 -4.49
N ILE A 712 -39.67 -23.29 -4.22
CA ILE A 712 -39.93 -22.25 -5.22
C ILE A 712 -38.63 -21.72 -5.83
N ARG A 713 -37.63 -21.51 -5.00
CA ARG A 713 -36.31 -21.01 -5.40
C ARG A 713 -35.56 -21.98 -6.31
N LEU A 714 -35.60 -23.27 -5.98
CA LEU A 714 -34.98 -24.33 -6.80
C LEU A 714 -35.62 -24.40 -8.19
N VAL A 715 -36.93 -24.34 -8.29
CA VAL A 715 -37.64 -24.37 -9.57
C VAL A 715 -37.40 -23.08 -10.36
N ARG A 716 -37.30 -21.94 -9.69
CA ARG A 716 -36.90 -20.69 -10.32
C ARG A 716 -35.48 -20.77 -10.94
N ILE A 717 -34.53 -21.37 -10.22
CA ILE A 717 -33.16 -21.61 -10.74
C ILE A 717 -33.23 -22.47 -12.01
N LYS A 718 -34.02 -23.56 -12.01
CA LYS A 718 -34.25 -24.42 -13.18
C LYS A 718 -34.80 -23.57 -14.33
N PHE A 719 -35.90 -22.84 -14.08
CA PHE A 719 -36.56 -22.03 -15.08
C PHE A 719 -35.63 -21.01 -15.72
N LEU A 720 -34.91 -20.25 -14.91
CA LEU A 720 -33.94 -19.26 -15.38
C LEU A 720 -32.78 -19.90 -16.14
N SER A 721 -32.30 -21.05 -15.69
CA SER A 721 -31.22 -21.78 -16.35
C SER A 721 -31.62 -22.26 -17.74
N GLU A 722 -32.86 -22.71 -17.91
CA GLU A 722 -33.36 -23.23 -19.20
C GLU A 722 -33.78 -22.12 -20.16
N GLN A 723 -34.43 -21.07 -19.66
CA GLN A 723 -35.05 -20.04 -20.50
C GLN A 723 -34.13 -18.81 -20.73
N ALA A 724 -33.28 -18.46 -19.77
CA ALA A 724 -32.43 -17.29 -19.86
C ALA A 724 -31.05 -17.58 -20.46
N ASN A 725 -30.62 -18.86 -20.52
CA ASN A 725 -29.26 -19.27 -20.87
C ASN A 725 -29.24 -20.36 -22.01
#